data_ef53d55b7c22dda1929865babebd2c37
#
_entry.id   ef53d55b7c22dda1929865babebd2c37
#
_cell.length_a   1.000
_cell.length_b   1.000
_cell.length_c   1.000
_cell.angle_alpha   90.00
_cell.angle_beta   90.00
_cell.angle_gamma   90.00
#
_symmetry.space_group_name_H-M   'P 1'
#
loop_
_entity.id
_entity.type
_entity.pdbx_description
1 polymer ?
#
loop_
_entity_poly.entity_id
_entity_poly.type
_entity_poly.pdbx_seq_one_letter_code
_entity_poly.pdbx_strand_id
1 'polypeptide(L)'
;MKSVKILLRLFPLHSKIYALVEAWIALIACWSLLGVQQAFGENLALGAIYTIEPEAQYELTYDPMDRIQLTDGKYSTGQFWRSKSTVGWQGSKTIRIEIDLGQSSLVGSICVNTARGDQSGVSFPQRIDTFVSRDGNKYAYQGNLLQGQDHSDGAYQVVKYCSADRSTTTRYIWLFVQPQGLYTFIDEIEVLSSHGKQDKETLYNLRQEVIAQTQQDLTVVGHKASSLHYSAGRLLATLEHDTKKAPGGKQALGRIRALLESLFQSPPLDESAINRIADKIRLAHAEVQRERFNEAILIWHDNPWTTFTALDTPDTAMRDMNPLTLFLMRRGVSSEAVNLTNTSNTPKRIKIIAKVIPTGVGPVPSIIVREAVPIITAKSEIRADPLVQLPAGELVIQPGESKQIWLSVLAGESRQGTYTAELYLQSSSDDSPGKRVPVEIHTYSAEVPEQQRVMVTNWSYMNWRLIQTIKERAIEDLIAHHTNIFVIHPSQLPWPRFSEGAWHADYTLFDNEILLYPKASKFLFFMNFNDPYFRKLGGINPFMSEQWKTTFRRWVKDWATHNLDLGMEYRNWALYPFDEPRNATEAKILFDVATIIKEVNPSIRVFTTLLGVPLTDLPRLAQVIDTFQILTNSLSEVRTTLLKGFKKELWSYTAEGGGKGAEPLGFYRNQAWKAFRAGATGIGFWAYADTGTSGTAWNDSDGARPDYSVVYEGDTDIISSKRWEAWREGVEDYELLMQAKKKLKDNNEETEFWHKIDEVVGLQNDYQTLQLTRRWLLGIASR
;
A
#
# COMPACT_ATOMS: atom_id res chain seq x y z
N MET A 1 -21.11 31.30 33.92
CA MET A 1 -20.92 32.51 34.76
C MET A 1 -22.14 32.97 35.59
N LYS A 2 -23.35 32.42 35.49
CA LYS A 2 -24.49 32.78 36.33
C LYS A 2 -24.66 31.86 37.60
N SER A 3 -24.05 30.69 37.64
CA SER A 3 -24.22 29.73 38.75
C SER A 3 -23.21 29.88 39.88
N VAL A 4 -22.15 30.68 39.73
CA VAL A 4 -21.11 30.92 40.75
C VAL A 4 -21.45 32.14 41.65
N LYS A 5 -22.42 32.96 41.30
CA LYS A 5 -22.81 34.15 42.10
C LYS A 5 -23.76 33.87 43.28
N ILE A 6 -24.28 32.67 43.43
CA ILE A 6 -25.25 32.34 44.49
C ILE A 6 -24.60 31.75 45.74
N LEU A 7 -23.37 31.25 45.67
CA LEU A 7 -22.68 30.63 46.82
C LEU A 7 -21.80 31.57 47.66
N LEU A 8 -21.73 32.88 47.33
CA LEU A 8 -20.81 33.82 47.97
C LEU A 8 -21.50 34.88 48.86
N ARG A 9 -22.75 34.64 49.27
CA ARG A 9 -23.49 35.59 50.15
C ARG A 9 -23.54 35.23 51.64
N LEU A 10 -22.78 34.27 52.12
CA LEU A 10 -22.92 33.78 53.51
C LEU A 10 -21.69 33.93 54.43
N PHE A 11 -20.60 34.62 54.05
CA PHE A 11 -19.49 34.88 54.99
C PHE A 11 -18.84 36.25 54.73
N PRO A 12 -18.94 37.19 55.68
CA PRO A 12 -18.25 38.46 55.62
C PRO A 12 -16.89 38.40 56.35
N LEU A 13 -15.86 37.89 55.68
CA LEU A 13 -14.45 38.04 56.08
C LEU A 13 -13.59 37.57 54.91
N HIS A 14 -13.10 38.48 54.04
CA HIS A 14 -11.93 38.21 53.21
C HIS A 14 -11.68 39.23 52.08
N SER A 15 -11.75 40.55 52.38
CA SER A 15 -11.30 41.53 51.35
C SER A 15 -9.79 41.48 51.07
N LYS A 16 -8.96 40.89 51.97
CA LYS A 16 -7.53 40.72 51.75
C LYS A 16 -7.17 39.39 51.03
N ILE A 17 -8.01 38.37 51.09
CA ILE A 17 -7.81 37.12 50.37
C ILE A 17 -8.22 37.24 48.91
N TYR A 18 -9.24 38.02 48.61
CA TYR A 18 -9.65 38.33 47.21
C TYR A 18 -8.54 39.04 46.41
N ALA A 19 -7.91 40.06 47.02
CA ALA A 19 -6.80 40.76 46.38
C ALA A 19 -5.57 39.87 46.16
N LEU A 20 -5.32 38.88 47.05
CA LEU A 20 -4.24 37.90 46.89
C LEU A 20 -4.60 36.84 45.84
N VAL A 21 -5.84 36.38 45.75
CA VAL A 21 -6.29 35.39 44.73
C VAL A 21 -6.33 36.03 43.35
N GLU A 22 -6.78 37.29 43.21
CA GLU A 22 -6.70 37.99 41.93
C GLU A 22 -5.27 38.30 41.50
N ALA A 23 -4.38 38.65 42.46
CA ALA A 23 -2.95 38.81 42.19
C ALA A 23 -2.28 37.48 41.80
N TRP A 24 -2.67 36.37 42.43
CA TRP A 24 -2.17 35.01 42.07
C TRP A 24 -2.73 34.55 40.72
N ILE A 25 -3.99 34.81 40.42
CA ILE A 25 -4.58 34.50 39.08
C ILE A 25 -3.96 35.39 38.01
N ALA A 26 -3.69 36.65 38.27
CA ALA A 26 -2.97 37.54 37.38
C ALA A 26 -1.49 37.12 37.23
N LEU A 27 -0.82 36.66 38.29
CA LEU A 27 0.53 36.12 38.21
C LEU A 27 0.59 34.78 37.49
N ILE A 28 -0.39 33.88 37.67
CA ILE A 28 -0.49 32.61 36.93
C ILE A 28 -0.86 32.88 35.46
N ALA A 29 -1.73 33.84 35.18
CA ALA A 29 -2.02 34.29 33.80
C ALA A 29 -0.82 35.01 33.16
N CYS A 30 -0.04 35.82 33.89
CA CYS A 30 1.23 36.36 33.42
C CYS A 30 2.32 35.27 33.28
N TRP A 31 2.38 34.28 34.17
CA TRP A 31 3.31 33.16 34.02
C TRP A 31 2.90 32.19 32.90
N SER A 32 1.62 32.00 32.68
CA SER A 32 1.15 31.23 31.50
C SER A 32 1.31 32.02 30.16
N LEU A 33 1.33 33.33 30.19
CA LEU A 33 1.66 34.19 29.05
C LEU A 33 3.18 34.41 28.88
N LEU A 34 3.98 34.30 29.92
CA LEU A 34 5.44 34.39 29.88
C LEU A 34 6.15 33.00 29.81
N GLY A 35 5.44 31.92 30.10
CA GLY A 35 5.98 30.55 30.15
C GLY A 35 5.78 29.71 28.88
N VAL A 36 5.18 30.23 27.82
CA VAL A 36 5.03 29.58 26.50
C VAL A 36 5.39 30.56 25.37
N GLN A 37 6.37 31.40 25.55
CA GLN A 37 7.27 31.73 24.48
C GLN A 37 8.47 30.77 24.59
N GLN A 38 8.31 29.52 24.06
CA GLN A 38 9.43 28.92 23.36
C GLN A 38 9.86 30.01 22.38
N ALA A 39 11.07 30.55 22.59
CA ALA A 39 11.67 31.50 21.66
C ALA A 39 11.86 30.76 20.33
N PHE A 40 10.84 30.79 19.48
CA PHE A 40 11.00 30.43 18.07
C PHE A 40 12.01 31.44 17.54
N GLY A 41 13.10 30.94 16.95
CA GLY A 41 14.07 31.80 16.26
C GLY A 41 13.36 32.62 15.19
N GLU A 42 13.92 33.76 14.83
CA GLU A 42 13.47 34.58 13.71
C GLU A 42 13.50 33.74 12.41
N ASN A 43 12.47 33.84 11.55
CA ASN A 43 12.47 33.19 10.25
C ASN A 43 13.41 33.93 9.29
N LEU A 44 14.62 33.40 9.12
CA LEU A 44 15.67 33.92 8.25
C LEU A 44 15.35 33.78 6.76
N ALA A 45 14.43 32.90 6.39
CA ALA A 45 14.01 32.69 5.01
C ALA A 45 12.91 33.67 4.57
N LEU A 46 12.35 34.47 5.46
CA LEU A 46 11.25 35.36 5.11
C LEU A 46 11.69 36.37 4.00
N GLY A 47 11.07 36.24 2.81
CA GLY A 47 11.41 36.99 1.61
C GLY A 47 12.74 36.61 0.94
N ALA A 48 13.36 35.50 1.35
CA ALA A 48 14.57 34.99 0.72
C ALA A 48 14.30 34.53 -0.72
N ILE A 49 15.29 34.71 -1.59
CA ILE A 49 15.23 34.26 -2.98
C ILE A 49 15.48 32.73 -3.01
N TYR A 50 14.67 32.03 -3.80
CA TYR A 50 14.89 30.62 -4.04
C TYR A 50 14.71 30.24 -5.51
N THR A 51 15.24 29.09 -5.89
CA THR A 51 15.01 28.44 -7.17
C THR A 51 14.41 27.06 -6.95
N ILE A 52 13.59 26.60 -7.90
CA ILE A 52 12.95 25.29 -7.86
C ILE A 52 13.20 24.55 -9.17
N GLU A 53 13.49 23.24 -9.05
CA GLU A 53 13.70 22.35 -10.20
C GLU A 53 13.12 20.96 -9.92
N PRO A 54 12.20 20.43 -10.77
CA PRO A 54 11.57 21.13 -11.90
C PRO A 54 10.68 22.29 -11.45
N GLU A 55 10.39 23.22 -12.35
CA GLU A 55 9.38 24.26 -12.06
C GLU A 55 8.06 23.63 -11.67
N ALA A 56 7.29 24.34 -10.81
CA ALA A 56 5.95 23.92 -10.45
C ALA A 56 5.04 23.91 -11.69
N GLN A 57 4.23 22.86 -11.85
CA GLN A 57 3.44 22.69 -13.07
C GLN A 57 2.03 22.14 -12.79
N TYR A 58 1.60 22.10 -11.54
CA TYR A 58 0.25 21.64 -11.24
C TYR A 58 -0.77 22.74 -11.56
N GLU A 59 -1.61 22.51 -12.56
CA GLU A 59 -2.48 23.50 -13.21
C GLU A 59 -3.34 24.33 -12.24
N LEU A 60 -3.89 23.72 -11.19
CA LEU A 60 -4.81 24.41 -10.28
C LEU A 60 -4.10 25.36 -9.30
N THR A 61 -2.83 25.14 -9.01
CA THR A 61 -2.05 26.00 -8.10
C THR A 61 -1.07 26.90 -8.83
N TYR A 62 -0.58 26.48 -10.01
CA TYR A 62 0.46 27.19 -10.77
C TYR A 62 0.09 28.67 -11.04
N ASP A 63 0.99 29.56 -10.67
CA ASP A 63 0.94 30.97 -11.04
C ASP A 63 2.34 31.65 -10.97
N PRO A 64 2.49 32.89 -11.46
CA PRO A 64 3.79 33.59 -11.42
C PRO A 64 4.35 33.81 -10.02
N MET A 65 3.53 33.72 -8.97
CA MET A 65 3.94 33.90 -7.58
C MET A 65 4.64 32.67 -7.00
N ASP A 66 4.60 31.51 -7.67
CA ASP A 66 5.31 30.28 -7.28
C ASP A 66 6.82 30.49 -7.05
N ARG A 67 7.38 31.60 -7.51
CA ARG A 67 8.79 31.97 -7.33
C ARG A 67 9.08 32.72 -6.02
N ILE A 68 8.06 33.03 -5.22
CA ILE A 68 8.23 33.77 -3.96
C ILE A 68 7.36 33.20 -2.81
N GLN A 69 6.38 32.36 -3.11
CA GLN A 69 5.39 31.88 -2.13
C GLN A 69 5.99 30.98 -1.05
N LEU A 70 7.04 30.21 -1.37
CA LEU A 70 7.62 29.28 -0.39
C LEU A 70 8.35 29.98 0.77
N THR A 71 8.55 31.29 0.71
CA THR A 71 9.26 32.07 1.72
C THR A 71 8.55 33.39 2.05
N ASP A 72 7.27 33.51 1.75
CA ASP A 72 6.52 34.78 1.94
C ASP A 72 5.87 34.91 3.34
N GLY A 73 6.01 33.91 4.18
CA GLY A 73 5.49 33.85 5.54
C GLY A 73 3.99 33.61 5.62
N LYS A 74 3.35 33.15 4.52
CA LYS A 74 1.90 32.94 4.46
C LYS A 74 1.53 31.49 4.30
N TYR A 75 0.70 31.01 5.20
CA TYR A 75 0.18 29.65 5.17
C TYR A 75 -1.14 29.59 4.39
N SER A 76 -1.28 28.56 3.57
CA SER A 76 -2.49 28.31 2.80
C SER A 76 -3.67 27.95 3.69
N THR A 77 -4.84 28.50 3.37
CA THR A 77 -6.10 28.14 4.01
C THR A 77 -6.92 27.24 3.10
N GLY A 78 -7.40 26.10 3.62
CA GLY A 78 -8.16 25.12 2.85
C GLY A 78 -7.28 24.04 2.22
N GLN A 79 -7.74 23.42 1.15
CA GLN A 79 -7.04 22.33 0.48
C GLN A 79 -5.88 22.85 -0.38
N PHE A 80 -4.67 22.38 -0.15
CA PHE A 80 -3.45 22.84 -0.84
C PHE A 80 -3.57 22.75 -2.37
N TRP A 81 -4.10 21.67 -2.90
CA TRP A 81 -4.23 21.50 -4.37
C TRP A 81 -5.30 22.39 -5.03
N ARG A 82 -5.95 23.26 -4.28
CA ARG A 82 -6.90 24.27 -4.78
C ARG A 82 -6.52 25.69 -4.40
N SER A 83 -5.41 25.88 -3.70
CA SER A 83 -4.97 27.18 -3.21
C SER A 83 -3.87 27.75 -4.10
N LYS A 84 -4.05 28.96 -4.58
CA LYS A 84 -3.03 29.69 -5.34
C LYS A 84 -1.84 30.15 -4.48
N SER A 85 -1.92 30.02 -3.16
CA SER A 85 -0.80 30.26 -2.24
C SER A 85 0.02 28.99 -1.96
N THR A 86 -0.11 27.98 -2.80
CA THR A 86 0.60 26.70 -2.68
C THR A 86 1.35 26.38 -3.95
N VAL A 87 2.60 26.04 -3.84
CA VAL A 87 3.42 25.56 -4.96
C VAL A 87 3.21 24.06 -5.14
N GLY A 88 2.84 23.62 -6.35
CA GLY A 88 2.42 22.26 -6.62
C GLY A 88 3.11 21.60 -7.80
N TRP A 89 3.43 20.30 -7.63
CA TRP A 89 4.06 19.47 -8.66
C TRP A 89 3.22 18.22 -8.92
N GLN A 90 3.24 17.77 -10.17
CA GLN A 90 2.61 16.54 -10.62
C GLN A 90 3.63 15.64 -11.32
N GLY A 91 3.78 14.37 -10.88
CA GLY A 91 4.63 13.37 -11.54
C GLY A 91 6.13 13.65 -11.46
N SER A 92 6.58 14.55 -10.58
CA SER A 92 7.99 14.84 -10.38
C SER A 92 8.65 13.74 -9.55
N LYS A 93 9.85 13.29 -9.94
CA LYS A 93 10.61 12.26 -9.21
C LYS A 93 11.33 12.84 -8.00
N THR A 94 11.93 13.99 -8.18
CA THR A 94 12.62 14.76 -7.15
C THR A 94 12.40 16.23 -7.42
N ILE A 95 12.19 17.01 -6.37
CA ILE A 95 12.07 18.46 -6.45
C ILE A 95 13.23 19.03 -5.66
N ARG A 96 14.05 19.84 -6.32
CA ARG A 96 15.13 20.60 -5.69
C ARG A 96 14.68 22.03 -5.43
N ILE A 97 14.84 22.48 -4.20
CA ILE A 97 14.59 23.86 -3.80
C ILE A 97 15.90 24.40 -3.22
N GLU A 98 16.42 25.46 -3.79
CA GLU A 98 17.63 26.15 -3.32
C GLU A 98 17.26 27.54 -2.81
N ILE A 99 17.59 27.82 -1.55
CA ILE A 99 17.30 29.10 -0.87
C ILE A 99 18.61 29.80 -0.58
N ASP A 100 18.71 31.09 -0.95
CA ASP A 100 19.80 31.98 -0.56
C ASP A 100 19.30 32.95 0.51
N LEU A 101 19.79 32.84 1.73
CA LEU A 101 19.47 33.73 2.85
C LEU A 101 20.05 35.15 2.71
N GLY A 102 20.81 35.42 1.61
CA GLY A 102 21.46 36.69 1.36
C GLY A 102 22.75 36.93 2.17
N GLN A 103 22.82 36.36 3.37
CA GLN A 103 23.98 36.43 4.25
C GLN A 103 24.17 35.16 5.07
N SER A 104 25.39 34.91 5.54
CA SER A 104 25.65 33.81 6.46
C SER A 104 25.02 34.08 7.82
N SER A 105 24.15 33.19 8.29
CA SER A 105 23.39 33.32 9.54
C SER A 105 23.51 32.03 10.35
N LEU A 106 23.35 32.13 11.66
CA LEU A 106 23.30 30.95 12.54
C LEU A 106 21.88 30.36 12.51
N VAL A 107 21.75 29.24 11.79
CA VAL A 107 20.48 28.52 11.61
C VAL A 107 20.33 27.43 12.66
N GLY A 108 19.17 27.38 13.31
CA GLY A 108 18.79 26.35 14.27
C GLY A 108 18.02 25.23 13.59
N SER A 109 16.90 25.59 12.93
CA SER A 109 16.00 24.60 12.34
C SER A 109 15.52 25.02 10.96
N ILE A 110 15.30 24.02 10.10
CA ILE A 110 14.70 24.19 8.77
C ILE A 110 13.38 23.46 8.78
N CYS A 111 12.30 24.14 8.40
CA CYS A 111 10.94 23.62 8.42
C CYS A 111 10.29 23.70 7.04
N VAL A 112 9.52 22.69 6.66
CA VAL A 112 8.72 22.65 5.43
C VAL A 112 7.28 22.31 5.78
N ASN A 113 6.32 23.12 5.33
CA ASN A 113 4.90 22.90 5.52
C ASN A 113 4.29 22.26 4.27
N THR A 114 3.66 21.11 4.42
CA THR A 114 3.11 20.30 3.32
C THR A 114 1.82 19.62 3.73
N ALA A 115 1.07 19.09 2.75
CA ALA A 115 -0.23 18.51 3.00
C ALA A 115 -0.38 17.14 2.33
N ARG A 116 -1.30 16.32 2.88
CA ARG A 116 -1.83 15.12 2.24
C ARG A 116 -3.35 15.14 2.18
N GLY A 117 -3.93 14.30 1.32
CA GLY A 117 -5.37 14.08 1.22
C GLY A 117 -5.65 12.87 0.34
N ASP A 118 -5.81 11.70 0.97
CA ASP A 118 -5.83 10.40 0.31
C ASP A 118 -6.89 10.28 -0.80
N GLN A 119 -8.07 10.87 -0.58
CA GLN A 119 -9.15 10.90 -1.58
C GLN A 119 -8.80 11.72 -2.85
N SER A 120 -7.74 12.53 -2.79
CA SER A 120 -7.28 13.36 -3.90
C SER A 120 -5.96 12.84 -4.50
N GLY A 121 -5.45 11.69 -4.03
CA GLY A 121 -4.16 11.14 -4.46
C GLY A 121 -2.96 12.01 -4.09
N VAL A 122 -3.11 12.85 -3.06
CA VAL A 122 -2.06 13.73 -2.52
C VAL A 122 -1.45 13.06 -1.29
N SER A 123 -0.16 12.79 -1.34
CA SER A 123 0.59 12.17 -0.23
C SER A 123 1.63 13.13 0.32
N PHE A 124 1.99 12.98 1.60
CA PHE A 124 3.20 13.63 2.10
C PHE A 124 4.40 13.20 1.27
N PRO A 125 5.44 14.04 1.14
CA PRO A 125 6.70 13.60 0.57
C PRO A 125 7.23 12.36 1.30
N GLN A 126 7.91 11.49 0.58
CA GLN A 126 8.61 10.33 1.14
C GLN A 126 9.81 10.75 1.97
N ARG A 127 10.52 11.79 1.49
CA ARG A 127 11.71 12.36 2.12
C ARG A 127 11.80 13.85 1.81
N ILE A 128 12.42 14.59 2.73
CA ILE A 128 12.90 15.95 2.50
C ILE A 128 14.31 16.02 3.07
N ASP A 129 15.31 15.77 2.22
CA ASP A 129 16.72 15.84 2.62
C ASP A 129 17.22 17.29 2.55
N THR A 130 17.92 17.71 3.61
CA THR A 130 18.40 19.08 3.76
C THR A 130 19.92 19.15 3.70
N PHE A 131 20.43 20.11 2.93
CA PHE A 131 21.84 20.42 2.82
C PHE A 131 22.06 21.91 3.06
N VAL A 132 23.16 22.25 3.70
CA VAL A 132 23.50 23.64 4.00
C VAL A 132 24.90 23.98 3.51
N SER A 133 25.12 25.25 3.11
CA SER A 133 26.40 25.73 2.63
C SER A 133 26.64 27.19 3.05
N ARG A 134 27.91 27.54 3.24
CA ARG A 134 28.34 28.94 3.48
C ARG A 134 28.69 29.66 2.21
N ASP A 135 29.22 28.95 1.22
CA ASP A 135 29.84 29.51 0.02
C ASP A 135 29.12 29.16 -1.30
N GLY A 136 28.06 28.33 -1.21
CA GLY A 136 27.31 27.83 -2.36
C GLY A 136 28.01 26.75 -3.18
N ASN A 137 29.28 26.39 -2.82
CA ASN A 137 30.06 25.39 -3.55
C ASN A 137 30.20 24.07 -2.79
N LYS A 138 30.25 24.14 -1.46
CA LYS A 138 30.45 23.00 -0.58
C LYS A 138 29.27 22.88 0.39
N TYR A 139 28.64 21.75 0.38
CA TYR A 139 27.42 21.48 1.16
C TYR A 139 27.68 20.44 2.25
N ALA A 140 27.00 20.61 3.38
CA ALA A 140 26.93 19.64 4.46
C ALA A 140 25.49 19.11 4.59
N TYR A 141 25.32 17.80 4.66
CA TYR A 141 24.01 17.16 4.87
C TYR A 141 23.53 17.37 6.30
N GLN A 142 22.29 17.81 6.46
CA GLN A 142 21.66 18.07 7.76
C GLN A 142 20.65 17.01 8.19
N GLY A 143 20.22 16.15 7.30
CA GLY A 143 19.26 15.07 7.58
C GLY A 143 17.98 15.14 6.76
N ASN A 144 17.12 14.16 7.00
CA ASN A 144 15.78 14.09 6.45
C ASN A 144 14.76 14.65 7.45
N LEU A 145 13.93 15.60 7.05
CA LEU A 145 12.95 16.28 7.92
C LEU A 145 11.83 15.35 8.41
N LEU A 146 11.49 14.30 7.65
CA LEU A 146 10.39 13.38 7.99
C LEU A 146 10.76 12.27 8.96
N GLN A 147 11.99 12.28 9.47
CA GLN A 147 12.52 11.23 10.30
C GLN A 147 11.81 11.12 11.67
N GLY A 148 11.34 9.91 12.01
CA GLY A 148 10.75 9.62 13.32
C GLY A 148 9.30 10.09 13.50
N GLN A 149 8.61 10.48 12.46
CA GLN A 149 7.20 10.89 12.52
C GLN A 149 6.28 9.79 11.98
N ASP A 150 5.17 9.55 12.66
CA ASP A 150 4.12 8.62 12.23
C ASP A 150 3.32 9.27 11.08
N HIS A 151 3.30 8.60 9.94
CA HIS A 151 2.61 9.04 8.73
C HIS A 151 1.41 8.13 8.45
N SER A 152 0.52 7.94 9.45
CA SER A 152 -0.70 7.16 9.24
C SER A 152 -1.53 7.73 8.08
N ASP A 153 -2.01 6.87 7.18
CA ASP A 153 -2.91 7.24 6.08
C ASP A 153 -4.23 7.78 6.64
N GLY A 154 -4.88 8.70 5.95
CA GLY A 154 -6.16 9.24 6.41
C GLY A 154 -6.62 10.53 5.72
N ALA A 155 -7.54 11.24 6.37
CA ALA A 155 -8.16 12.47 5.89
C ALA A 155 -7.15 13.60 5.59
N TYR A 156 -7.64 14.68 4.95
CA TYR A 156 -6.84 15.88 4.70
C TYR A 156 -6.10 16.35 5.95
N GLN A 157 -4.79 16.50 5.85
CA GLN A 157 -3.92 16.93 6.94
C GLN A 157 -2.80 17.82 6.41
N VAL A 158 -2.47 18.87 7.15
CA VAL A 158 -1.30 19.73 6.93
C VAL A 158 -0.32 19.49 8.07
N VAL A 159 0.96 19.28 7.72
CA VAL A 159 2.03 19.06 8.71
C VAL A 159 3.24 19.92 8.36
N LYS A 160 3.83 20.54 9.38
CA LYS A 160 5.11 21.22 9.32
C LYS A 160 6.20 20.29 9.83
N TYR A 161 7.07 19.84 8.94
CA TYR A 161 8.24 19.01 9.25
C TYR A 161 9.46 19.89 9.51
N CYS A 162 10.10 19.74 10.65
CA CYS A 162 11.26 20.55 11.04
C CYS A 162 12.47 19.66 11.36
N SER A 163 13.67 20.14 11.01
CA SER A 163 14.93 19.55 11.48
C SER A 163 15.11 19.75 12.99
N ALA A 164 15.91 18.88 13.62
CA ALA A 164 16.41 19.16 14.97
C ALA A 164 17.24 20.44 14.98
N ASP A 165 17.23 21.16 16.11
CA ASP A 165 18.09 22.34 16.30
C ASP A 165 19.57 21.93 16.31
N ARG A 166 20.33 22.42 15.33
CA ARG A 166 21.76 22.12 15.12
C ARG A 166 22.66 23.34 14.97
N SER A 167 22.26 24.49 15.35
CA SER A 167 23.08 25.74 15.44
C SER A 167 24.19 25.83 14.38
N THR A 168 23.85 25.76 13.10
CA THR A 168 24.82 25.70 11.97
C THR A 168 24.89 27.04 11.25
N THR A 169 26.10 27.59 11.03
CA THR A 169 26.28 28.82 10.22
C THR A 169 26.17 28.50 8.74
N THR A 170 25.17 29.08 8.08
CA THR A 170 24.91 28.82 6.65
C THR A 170 24.30 30.05 5.94
N ARG A 171 24.47 30.12 4.62
CA ARG A 171 23.79 31.08 3.74
C ARG A 171 22.89 30.36 2.72
N TYR A 172 23.34 29.25 2.16
CA TYR A 172 22.62 28.50 1.12
C TYR A 172 22.05 27.23 1.71
N ILE A 173 20.79 26.94 1.36
CA ILE A 173 20.06 25.74 1.81
C ILE A 173 19.52 25.04 0.57
N TRP A 174 19.80 23.75 0.45
CA TRP A 174 19.17 22.88 -0.52
C TRP A 174 18.22 21.93 0.16
N LEU A 175 16.99 21.85 -0.37
CA LEU A 175 16.00 20.86 -0.01
C LEU A 175 15.77 19.94 -1.20
N PHE A 176 15.89 18.67 -0.97
CA PHE A 176 15.54 17.64 -1.93
C PHE A 176 14.28 16.94 -1.45
N VAL A 177 13.16 17.29 -2.06
CA VAL A 177 11.87 16.71 -1.76
C VAL A 177 11.65 15.53 -2.70
N GLN A 178 11.45 14.35 -2.15
CA GLN A 178 11.09 13.16 -2.89
C GLN A 178 9.59 12.90 -2.73
N PRO A 179 8.79 13.07 -3.78
CA PRO A 179 7.36 12.76 -3.76
C PRO A 179 7.10 11.28 -3.45
N GLN A 180 6.05 11.01 -2.67
CA GLN A 180 5.56 9.64 -2.43
C GLN A 180 4.44 9.26 -3.41
N GLY A 181 3.70 10.24 -3.93
CA GLY A 181 2.57 10.06 -4.82
C GLY A 181 2.69 10.88 -6.09
N LEU A 182 1.60 10.93 -6.85
CA LEU A 182 1.54 11.69 -8.09
C LEU A 182 1.63 13.21 -7.85
N TYR A 183 1.19 13.69 -6.68
CA TYR A 183 1.09 15.11 -6.36
C TYR A 183 1.84 15.44 -5.08
N THR A 184 2.58 16.56 -5.10
CA THR A 184 3.27 17.12 -3.94
C THR A 184 2.99 18.62 -3.87
N PHE A 185 2.70 19.12 -2.67
CA PHE A 185 2.38 20.54 -2.43
C PHE A 185 3.14 21.05 -1.22
N ILE A 186 3.70 22.25 -1.35
CA ILE A 186 4.38 22.99 -0.28
C ILE A 186 3.86 24.43 -0.33
N ASP A 187 3.54 25.02 0.82
CA ASP A 187 3.14 26.43 0.87
C ASP A 187 4.17 27.33 1.55
N GLU A 188 4.94 26.81 2.53
CA GLU A 188 5.90 27.63 3.26
C GLU A 188 7.13 26.83 3.67
N ILE A 189 8.31 27.46 3.59
CA ILE A 189 9.59 27.00 4.09
C ILE A 189 10.15 28.04 5.06
N GLU A 190 10.36 27.63 6.30
CA GLU A 190 10.96 28.48 7.33
C GLU A 190 12.38 28.02 7.66
N VAL A 191 13.24 28.99 7.86
CA VAL A 191 14.61 28.79 8.36
C VAL A 191 14.75 29.57 9.66
N LEU A 192 14.71 28.88 10.77
CA LEU A 192 14.68 29.51 12.08
C LEU A 192 16.09 29.77 12.60
N SER A 193 16.33 30.98 13.13
CA SER A 193 17.62 31.34 13.74
C SER A 193 17.88 30.53 15.00
N SER A 194 19.14 30.25 15.33
CA SER A 194 19.54 29.64 16.58
C SER A 194 20.06 30.67 17.58
N HIS A 195 19.75 30.45 18.87
CA HIS A 195 20.32 31.19 19.99
C HIS A 195 21.39 30.36 20.75
N GLY A 196 21.65 29.12 20.24
CA GLY A 196 22.65 28.20 20.82
C GLY A 196 24.09 28.57 20.54
N LYS A 197 25.04 27.86 21.14
CA LYS A 197 26.45 27.90 20.70
C LYS A 197 26.59 27.10 19.42
N GLN A 198 27.37 27.65 18.49
CA GLN A 198 27.68 26.94 17.26
C GLN A 198 28.29 25.58 17.56
N ASP A 199 27.70 24.49 16.98
CA ASP A 199 28.27 23.15 17.06
C ASP A 199 29.59 23.10 16.31
N LYS A 200 30.53 22.25 16.78
CA LYS A 200 31.77 21.99 16.04
C LYS A 200 31.45 21.29 14.73
N GLU A 201 31.42 22.06 13.66
CA GLU A 201 31.10 21.59 12.31
C GLU A 201 32.11 20.59 11.78
N THR A 202 31.63 19.43 11.34
CA THR A 202 32.29 18.61 10.35
C THR A 202 31.65 18.93 8.99
N LEU A 203 32.22 19.93 8.28
CA LEU A 203 31.76 20.31 6.94
C LEU A 203 32.21 19.25 5.93
N TYR A 204 31.27 18.62 5.21
CA TYR A 204 31.59 17.76 4.08
C TYR A 204 31.84 18.58 2.83
N ASN A 205 32.90 18.23 2.11
CA ASN A 205 33.26 18.82 0.83
C ASN A 205 32.48 18.16 -0.33
N LEU A 206 31.15 18.13 -0.26
CA LEU A 206 30.31 17.66 -1.36
C LEU A 206 30.19 18.77 -2.39
N ARG A 207 30.78 18.60 -3.60
CA ARG A 207 30.56 19.50 -4.74
C ARG A 207 29.16 19.22 -5.34
N GLN A 208 28.56 20.22 -6.01
CA GLN A 208 27.24 20.12 -6.67
C GLN A 208 27.11 18.88 -7.57
N GLU A 209 28.13 18.56 -8.34
CA GLU A 209 28.20 17.42 -9.26
C GLU A 209 28.10 16.06 -8.50
N VAL A 210 28.70 15.99 -7.31
CA VAL A 210 28.67 14.80 -6.45
C VAL A 210 27.31 14.65 -5.78
N ILE A 211 26.61 15.75 -5.45
CA ILE A 211 25.30 15.72 -4.83
C ILE A 211 24.26 15.12 -5.79
N ALA A 212 24.29 15.46 -7.07
CA ALA A 212 23.39 14.91 -8.09
C ALA A 212 23.56 13.39 -8.28
N GLN A 213 24.82 12.90 -8.28
CA GLN A 213 25.14 11.47 -8.35
C GLN A 213 24.80 10.73 -7.03
N THR A 214 25.06 11.39 -5.91
CA THR A 214 24.86 10.84 -4.56
C THR A 214 23.37 10.78 -4.17
N GLN A 215 22.48 11.53 -4.85
CA GLN A 215 21.04 11.52 -4.54
C GLN A 215 20.39 10.14 -4.67
N GLN A 216 20.71 9.40 -5.74
CA GLN A 216 20.18 8.06 -5.94
C GLN A 216 20.74 7.10 -4.88
N ASP A 217 22.03 7.20 -4.58
CA ASP A 217 22.72 6.39 -3.58
C ASP A 217 22.30 6.77 -2.16
N LEU A 218 22.18 8.06 -1.83
CA LEU A 218 21.70 8.53 -0.52
C LEU A 218 20.26 8.16 -0.27
N THR A 219 19.40 8.11 -1.29
CA THR A 219 18.02 7.67 -1.16
C THR A 219 17.95 6.20 -0.74
N VAL A 220 18.67 5.32 -1.43
CA VAL A 220 18.75 3.89 -1.10
C VAL A 220 19.32 3.67 0.29
N VAL A 221 20.45 4.34 0.60
CA VAL A 221 21.10 4.27 1.91
C VAL A 221 20.21 4.82 3.01
N GLY A 222 19.51 5.94 2.75
CA GLY A 222 18.56 6.54 3.68
C GLY A 222 17.36 5.65 3.94
N HIS A 223 16.82 4.96 2.93
CA HIS A 223 15.76 3.97 3.09
C HIS A 223 16.22 2.80 3.95
N LYS A 224 17.43 2.28 3.74
CA LYS A 224 18.00 1.20 4.56
C LYS A 224 18.17 1.62 6.02
N ALA A 225 18.68 2.84 6.26
CA ALA A 225 18.83 3.38 7.62
C ALA A 225 17.47 3.55 8.31
N SER A 226 16.49 4.13 7.64
CA SER A 226 15.12 4.32 8.16
C SER A 226 14.43 2.99 8.43
N SER A 227 14.59 2.01 7.55
CA SER A 227 14.02 0.67 7.70
C SER A 227 14.64 -0.09 8.87
N LEU A 228 15.95 0.03 9.07
CA LEU A 228 16.64 -0.54 10.23
C LEU A 228 16.16 0.12 11.53
N HIS A 229 15.99 1.44 11.51
CA HIS A 229 15.45 2.18 12.66
C HIS A 229 14.02 1.74 13.01
N TYR A 230 13.16 1.58 11.99
CA TYR A 230 11.80 1.07 12.17
C TYR A 230 11.79 -0.33 12.83
N SER A 231 12.55 -1.27 12.28
CA SER A 231 12.61 -2.64 12.80
C SER A 231 13.19 -2.71 14.20
N ALA A 232 14.26 -1.99 14.46
CA ALA A 232 14.91 -1.98 15.78
C ALA A 232 14.10 -1.15 16.80
N GLY A 233 13.34 -0.15 16.36
CA GLY A 233 12.38 0.57 17.21
C GLY A 233 11.26 -0.34 17.70
N ARG A 234 10.70 -1.19 16.82
CA ARG A 234 9.73 -2.23 17.20
C ARG A 234 10.33 -3.21 18.20
N LEU A 235 11.54 -3.70 17.94
CA LEU A 235 12.27 -4.57 18.86
C LEU A 235 12.45 -3.93 20.23
N LEU A 236 12.87 -2.66 20.31
CA LEU A 236 13.02 -1.95 21.58
C LEU A 236 11.70 -1.86 22.33
N ALA A 237 10.60 -1.50 21.67
CA ALA A 237 9.28 -1.42 22.28
C ALA A 237 8.85 -2.76 22.90
N THR A 238 9.07 -3.88 22.18
CA THR A 238 8.78 -5.23 22.68
C THR A 238 9.66 -5.59 23.87
N LEU A 239 10.98 -5.36 23.76
CA LEU A 239 11.93 -5.71 24.81
C LEU A 239 11.79 -4.83 26.08
N GLU A 240 11.39 -3.58 25.97
CA GLU A 240 11.11 -2.71 27.11
C GLU A 240 9.94 -3.19 27.96
N HIS A 241 8.94 -3.75 27.30
CA HIS A 241 7.81 -4.38 28.02
C HIS A 241 8.28 -5.61 28.82
N ASP A 242 9.20 -6.39 28.27
CA ASP A 242 9.64 -7.66 28.83
C ASP A 242 10.82 -7.56 29.82
N THR A 243 11.70 -6.55 29.68
CA THR A 243 12.94 -6.42 30.48
C THR A 243 12.74 -6.06 31.96
N LYS A 244 11.52 -5.84 32.39
CA LYS A 244 11.22 -5.83 33.84
C LYS A 244 11.61 -7.15 34.55
N LYS A 245 11.92 -8.22 33.75
CA LYS A 245 12.17 -9.58 34.26
C LYS A 245 13.58 -10.13 33.98
N ALA A 246 14.46 -9.47 33.23
CA ALA A 246 15.81 -9.98 32.88
C ALA A 246 16.92 -8.92 33.05
N PRO A 247 17.88 -9.10 33.96
CA PRO A 247 18.93 -8.09 34.24
C PRO A 247 19.89 -7.79 33.07
N GLY A 248 20.25 -8.79 32.25
CA GLY A 248 21.15 -8.65 31.09
C GLY A 248 20.53 -7.86 29.94
N GLY A 249 19.22 -7.92 29.79
CA GLY A 249 18.49 -7.24 28.73
C GLY A 249 18.66 -5.72 28.74
N LYS A 250 18.85 -5.07 29.88
CA LYS A 250 19.05 -3.62 29.98
C LYS A 250 20.32 -3.12 29.30
N GLN A 251 21.42 -3.88 29.38
CA GLN A 251 22.68 -3.49 28.76
C GLN A 251 22.63 -3.64 27.24
N ALA A 252 22.03 -4.73 26.74
CA ALA A 252 21.81 -4.93 25.31
C ALA A 252 20.85 -3.88 24.71
N LEU A 253 19.77 -3.52 25.43
CA LEU A 253 18.87 -2.42 25.05
C LEU A 253 19.61 -1.09 24.95
N GLY A 254 20.47 -0.75 25.92
CA GLY A 254 21.31 0.45 25.86
C GLY A 254 22.21 0.47 24.61
N ARG A 255 22.81 -0.68 24.28
CA ARG A 255 23.62 -0.81 23.05
C ARG A 255 22.80 -0.62 21.78
N ILE A 256 21.62 -1.22 21.69
CA ILE A 256 20.72 -1.08 20.51
C ILE A 256 20.30 0.39 20.35
N ARG A 257 19.92 1.08 21.43
CA ARG A 257 19.59 2.52 21.38
C ARG A 257 20.76 3.36 20.87
N ALA A 258 21.97 3.18 21.42
CA ALA A 258 23.16 3.90 20.97
C ALA A 258 23.50 3.62 19.50
N LEU A 259 23.31 2.39 19.03
CA LEU A 259 23.48 2.02 17.62
C LEU A 259 22.43 2.70 16.72
N LEU A 260 21.17 2.80 17.15
CA LEU A 260 20.12 3.50 16.42
C LEU A 260 20.39 5.00 16.34
N GLU A 261 20.81 5.63 17.42
CA GLU A 261 21.23 7.03 17.41
C GLU A 261 22.39 7.27 16.45
N SER A 262 23.31 6.31 16.30
CA SER A 262 24.41 6.40 15.36
C SER A 262 24.03 6.32 13.89
N LEU A 263 22.85 5.76 13.54
CA LEU A 263 22.37 5.70 12.15
C LEU A 263 22.14 7.08 11.53
N PHE A 264 21.86 8.07 12.36
CA PHE A 264 21.44 9.40 11.93
C PHE A 264 22.41 10.50 12.30
N GLN A 265 23.64 10.10 12.67
CA GLN A 265 24.72 11.07 12.88
C GLN A 265 25.23 11.64 11.54
N SER A 266 25.68 12.87 11.57
CA SER A 266 26.39 13.46 10.43
C SER A 266 27.88 13.05 10.51
N PRO A 267 28.46 12.46 9.48
CA PRO A 267 28.03 12.32 8.07
C PRO A 267 27.00 11.20 7.84
N PRO A 268 26.27 11.24 6.70
CA PRO A 268 25.45 10.12 6.31
C PRO A 268 26.33 8.87 6.16
N LEU A 269 25.89 7.77 6.74
CA LEU A 269 26.60 6.49 6.67
C LEU A 269 26.55 5.94 5.26
N ASP A 270 27.60 5.30 4.82
CA ASP A 270 27.56 4.46 3.62
C ASP A 270 26.77 3.16 3.90
N GLU A 271 26.38 2.46 2.85
CA GLU A 271 25.64 1.20 2.95
C GLU A 271 26.39 0.16 3.80
N SER A 272 27.70 0.09 3.68
CA SER A 272 28.56 -0.81 4.44
C SER A 272 28.52 -0.52 5.94
N ALA A 273 28.48 0.76 6.32
CA ALA A 273 28.35 1.18 7.71
C ALA A 273 26.97 0.79 8.29
N ILE A 274 25.89 0.99 7.52
CA ILE A 274 24.54 0.58 7.92
C ILE A 274 24.46 -0.93 8.11
N ASN A 275 25.03 -1.70 7.19
CA ASN A 275 25.08 -3.16 7.32
C ASN A 275 25.84 -3.60 8.57
N ARG A 276 26.98 -2.97 8.89
CA ARG A 276 27.72 -3.23 10.14
C ARG A 276 26.91 -2.90 11.40
N ILE A 277 26.11 -1.83 11.36
CA ILE A 277 25.21 -1.48 12.47
C ILE A 277 24.09 -2.53 12.60
N ALA A 278 23.48 -2.95 11.49
CA ALA A 278 22.50 -4.01 11.46
C ALA A 278 23.03 -5.31 12.06
N ASP A 279 24.24 -5.72 11.71
CA ASP A 279 24.91 -6.89 12.29
C ASP A 279 25.08 -6.80 13.80
N LYS A 280 25.53 -5.63 14.30
CA LYS A 280 25.66 -5.40 15.74
C LYS A 280 24.32 -5.43 16.48
N ILE A 281 23.26 -4.89 15.87
CA ILE A 281 21.90 -4.95 16.41
C ILE A 281 21.42 -6.40 16.47
N ARG A 282 21.62 -7.20 15.40
CA ARG A 282 21.27 -8.62 15.38
C ARG A 282 22.01 -9.43 16.44
N LEU A 283 23.31 -9.21 16.62
CA LEU A 283 24.09 -9.87 17.65
C LEU A 283 23.60 -9.53 19.06
N ALA A 284 23.29 -8.25 19.32
CA ALA A 284 22.70 -7.83 20.59
C ALA A 284 21.31 -8.46 20.79
N HIS A 285 20.53 -8.58 19.74
CA HIS A 285 19.23 -9.27 19.76
C HIS A 285 19.40 -10.76 20.10
N ALA A 286 20.33 -11.46 19.42
CA ALA A 286 20.64 -12.87 19.71
C ALA A 286 20.97 -13.11 21.21
N GLU A 287 21.77 -12.20 21.80
CA GLU A 287 22.17 -12.28 23.20
C GLU A 287 20.94 -12.19 24.13
N VAL A 288 20.06 -11.20 23.90
CA VAL A 288 18.84 -11.05 24.70
C VAL A 288 17.93 -12.27 24.58
N GLN A 289 17.72 -12.77 23.35
CA GLN A 289 16.82 -13.90 23.14
C GLN A 289 17.39 -15.20 23.73
N ARG A 290 18.71 -15.38 23.70
CA ARG A 290 19.37 -16.52 24.36
C ARG A 290 19.17 -16.52 25.86
N GLU A 291 19.32 -15.38 26.51
CA GLU A 291 19.07 -15.25 27.95
C GLU A 291 17.60 -15.52 28.30
N ARG A 292 16.67 -15.11 27.45
CA ARG A 292 15.23 -15.34 27.68
C ARG A 292 14.81 -16.78 27.52
N PHE A 293 15.31 -17.48 26.52
CA PHE A 293 14.76 -18.76 26.07
C PHE A 293 15.69 -19.96 26.24
N ASN A 294 17.00 -19.74 26.33
CA ASN A 294 18.01 -20.80 26.44
C ASN A 294 17.95 -21.87 25.35
N GLU A 295 17.60 -21.48 24.14
CA GLU A 295 17.51 -22.33 22.95
C GLU A 295 18.29 -21.71 21.79
N ALA A 296 18.96 -22.50 20.95
CA ALA A 296 19.73 -22.01 19.81
C ALA A 296 18.84 -21.56 18.63
N ILE A 297 17.71 -22.24 18.44
CA ILE A 297 16.67 -21.87 17.45
C ILE A 297 15.33 -21.87 18.17
N LEU A 298 14.70 -20.71 18.18
CA LEU A 298 13.32 -20.56 18.62
C LEU A 298 12.38 -20.85 17.47
N ILE A 299 11.31 -21.59 17.75
CA ILE A 299 10.20 -21.80 16.83
C ILE A 299 8.99 -21.18 17.50
N TRP A 300 8.31 -20.30 16.78
CA TRP A 300 7.16 -19.60 17.31
C TRP A 300 6.15 -19.26 16.21
N HIS A 301 4.92 -18.95 16.61
CA HIS A 301 3.80 -18.66 15.72
C HIS A 301 3.14 -17.35 16.14
N ASP A 302 2.74 -16.57 15.15
CA ASP A 302 1.94 -15.36 15.30
C ASP A 302 1.03 -15.23 14.07
N ASN A 303 0.16 -14.23 14.03
CA ASN A 303 -0.67 -13.94 12.87
C ASN A 303 0.19 -13.84 11.59
N PRO A 304 0.03 -14.75 10.63
CA PRO A 304 0.90 -14.82 9.44
C PRO A 304 0.80 -13.59 8.54
N TRP A 305 -0.29 -12.85 8.64
CA TRP A 305 -0.62 -11.72 7.77
C TRP A 305 -0.09 -10.38 8.27
N THR A 306 0.36 -10.30 9.51
CA THR A 306 0.93 -9.08 10.07
C THR A 306 2.30 -8.75 9.48
N THR A 307 2.70 -7.52 9.66
CA THR A 307 4.06 -7.07 9.34
C THR A 307 5.06 -7.90 10.13
N PHE A 308 6.05 -8.45 9.43
CA PHE A 308 7.14 -9.22 10.00
C PHE A 308 8.49 -8.66 9.56
N THR A 309 9.43 -8.58 10.50
CA THR A 309 10.81 -8.12 10.26
C THR A 309 11.83 -9.12 10.78
N ALA A 310 13.05 -9.01 10.29
CA ALA A 310 14.16 -9.87 10.74
C ALA A 310 14.54 -9.72 12.24
N LEU A 311 13.99 -8.73 12.94
CA LEU A 311 14.21 -8.47 14.37
C LEU A 311 12.97 -8.73 15.23
N ASP A 312 11.89 -9.26 14.67
CA ASP A 312 10.71 -9.60 15.47
C ASP A 312 11.02 -10.77 16.41
N THR A 313 10.41 -10.75 17.59
CA THR A 313 10.68 -11.71 18.66
C THR A 313 9.40 -12.36 19.15
N PRO A 314 9.44 -13.62 19.58
CA PRO A 314 8.27 -14.26 20.15
C PRO A 314 7.91 -13.64 21.52
N ASP A 315 6.62 -13.59 21.82
CA ASP A 315 6.17 -13.42 23.20
C ASP A 315 6.47 -14.68 24.02
N THR A 316 6.70 -14.53 25.33
CA THR A 316 6.95 -15.65 26.25
C THR A 316 5.80 -16.65 26.33
N ALA A 317 4.59 -16.23 26.00
CA ALA A 317 3.39 -17.07 25.96
C ALA A 317 3.34 -18.05 24.76
N MET A 318 4.18 -17.86 23.73
CA MET A 318 4.16 -18.66 22.49
C MET A 318 5.04 -19.91 22.52
N ARG A 319 5.53 -20.34 23.70
CA ARG A 319 6.43 -21.50 23.86
C ARG A 319 5.76 -22.84 23.57
N ASP A 320 4.51 -22.99 23.95
CA ASP A 320 3.75 -24.21 23.72
C ASP A 320 3.00 -24.10 22.38
N MET A 321 3.64 -24.57 21.33
CA MET A 321 3.02 -24.56 20.01
C MET A 321 1.87 -25.58 19.99
N ASN A 322 0.66 -25.05 20.04
CA ASN A 322 -0.52 -25.77 19.58
C ASN A 322 -0.32 -26.14 18.10
N PRO A 323 -0.93 -27.23 17.61
CA PRO A 323 -0.91 -27.53 16.19
C PRO A 323 -1.38 -26.33 15.36
N LEU A 324 -0.65 -26.02 14.29
CA LEU A 324 -1.15 -25.08 13.30
C LEU A 324 -2.43 -25.67 12.71
N THR A 325 -3.55 -24.97 12.83
CA THR A 325 -4.84 -25.50 12.41
C THR A 325 -5.38 -24.71 11.22
N LEU A 326 -5.64 -25.40 10.10
CA LEU A 326 -6.13 -24.81 8.87
C LEU A 326 -7.49 -25.41 8.49
N PHE A 327 -8.39 -24.56 7.98
CA PHE A 327 -9.74 -24.91 7.58
C PHE A 327 -9.95 -24.59 6.09
N LEU A 328 -10.24 -25.61 5.28
CA LEU A 328 -10.26 -25.49 3.82
C LEU A 328 -11.58 -25.96 3.21
N MET A 329 -12.04 -25.26 2.19
CA MET A 329 -12.95 -25.83 1.20
C MET A 329 -12.21 -26.84 0.34
N ARG A 330 -12.89 -27.82 -0.20
CA ARG A 330 -12.34 -28.67 -1.26
C ARG A 330 -11.91 -27.80 -2.45
N ARG A 331 -10.77 -28.10 -3.05
CA ARG A 331 -10.11 -27.30 -4.09
C ARG A 331 -9.66 -25.88 -3.65
N GLY A 332 -9.85 -25.54 -2.38
CA GLY A 332 -9.43 -24.25 -1.82
C GLY A 332 -8.01 -24.29 -1.27
N VAL A 333 -7.55 -23.11 -0.90
CA VAL A 333 -6.24 -22.87 -0.29
C VAL A 333 -6.41 -22.16 1.04
N SER A 334 -5.54 -22.48 1.99
CA SER A 334 -5.41 -21.71 3.23
C SER A 334 -3.95 -21.58 3.61
N SER A 335 -3.58 -20.45 4.17
CA SER A 335 -2.20 -20.13 4.48
C SER A 335 -1.97 -19.99 5.97
N GLU A 336 -0.76 -20.41 6.40
CA GLU A 336 -0.23 -20.25 7.75
C GLU A 336 1.27 -19.98 7.71
N ALA A 337 1.86 -19.56 8.85
CA ALA A 337 3.29 -19.33 8.92
C ALA A 337 3.90 -19.81 10.24
N VAL A 338 5.18 -20.14 10.20
CA VAL A 338 6.02 -20.45 11.36
C VAL A 338 7.23 -19.53 11.34
N ASN A 339 7.56 -18.93 12.46
CA ASN A 339 8.70 -18.05 12.59
C ASN A 339 9.86 -18.79 13.27
N LEU A 340 11.08 -18.56 12.77
CA LEU A 340 12.32 -19.13 13.32
C LEU A 340 13.26 -18.00 13.70
N THR A 341 13.76 -17.99 14.93
CA THR A 341 14.75 -17.01 15.41
C THR A 341 16.04 -17.71 15.80
N ASN A 342 17.18 -17.31 15.23
CA ASN A 342 18.49 -17.80 15.59
C ASN A 342 19.05 -17.01 16.79
N THR A 343 19.06 -17.59 17.95
CA THR A 343 19.62 -16.98 19.18
C THR A 343 21.09 -17.30 19.38
N SER A 344 21.69 -18.16 18.56
CA SER A 344 23.10 -18.51 18.63
C SER A 344 23.98 -17.37 18.06
N ASN A 345 25.28 -17.48 18.25
CA ASN A 345 26.28 -16.53 17.72
C ASN A 345 26.86 -16.97 16.36
N THR A 346 26.32 -18.02 15.77
CA THR A 346 26.73 -18.54 14.47
C THR A 346 25.53 -18.69 13.54
N PRO A 347 25.69 -18.51 12.21
CA PRO A 347 24.63 -18.80 11.26
C PRO A 347 24.14 -20.24 11.40
N LYS A 348 22.83 -20.44 11.29
CA LYS A 348 22.20 -21.76 11.29
C LYS A 348 21.60 -22.06 9.93
N ARG A 349 21.87 -23.26 9.41
CA ARG A 349 21.27 -23.79 8.19
C ARG A 349 20.20 -24.80 8.59
N ILE A 350 18.95 -24.56 8.23
CA ILE A 350 17.81 -25.38 8.61
C ILE A 350 17.21 -26.00 7.35
N LYS A 351 17.16 -27.33 7.29
CA LYS A 351 16.39 -28.07 6.29
C LYS A 351 14.94 -28.18 6.73
N ILE A 352 14.02 -27.85 5.84
CA ILE A 352 12.59 -27.79 6.11
C ILE A 352 11.86 -28.78 5.21
N ILE A 353 11.11 -29.71 5.82
CA ILE A 353 10.34 -30.73 5.12
C ILE A 353 8.92 -30.72 5.66
N ALA A 354 7.94 -30.42 4.79
CA ALA A 354 6.53 -30.58 5.12
C ALA A 354 6.02 -31.93 4.60
N LYS A 355 5.29 -32.67 5.45
CA LYS A 355 4.74 -33.96 5.09
C LYS A 355 3.34 -34.11 5.64
N VAL A 356 2.37 -34.38 4.77
CA VAL A 356 1.04 -34.85 5.18
C VAL A 356 1.11 -36.35 5.45
N ILE A 357 0.56 -36.79 6.56
CA ILE A 357 0.50 -38.18 6.99
C ILE A 357 -0.79 -38.81 6.42
N PRO A 358 -0.72 -39.73 5.46
CA PRO A 358 -1.91 -40.35 4.90
C PRO A 358 -2.69 -41.15 5.97
N THR A 359 -3.96 -40.89 6.12
CA THR A 359 -4.87 -41.59 7.05
C THR A 359 -5.69 -42.68 6.35
N GLY A 360 -5.51 -42.89 5.03
CA GLY A 360 -6.26 -43.87 4.22
C GLY A 360 -5.88 -43.82 2.74
N VAL A 361 -6.68 -44.46 1.91
CA VAL A 361 -6.53 -44.45 0.45
C VAL A 361 -7.30 -43.28 -0.17
N GLY A 362 -6.64 -42.42 -0.92
CA GLY A 362 -7.22 -41.31 -1.65
C GLY A 362 -6.34 -40.06 -1.69
N PRO A 363 -6.77 -39.00 -2.41
CA PRO A 363 -6.05 -37.74 -2.43
C PRO A 363 -5.96 -37.11 -1.04
N VAL A 364 -4.80 -36.59 -0.69
CA VAL A 364 -4.55 -35.84 0.54
C VAL A 364 -4.19 -34.40 0.19
N PRO A 365 -4.39 -33.42 1.10
CA PRO A 365 -3.92 -32.08 0.91
C PRO A 365 -2.41 -32.03 0.62
N SER A 366 -1.96 -31.00 -0.08
CA SER A 366 -0.53 -30.73 -0.29
C SER A 366 -0.10 -29.44 0.41
N ILE A 367 1.18 -29.34 0.76
CA ILE A 367 1.76 -28.19 1.44
C ILE A 367 2.92 -27.64 0.60
N ILE A 368 2.83 -26.38 0.23
CA ILE A 368 3.92 -25.64 -0.41
C ILE A 368 4.59 -24.78 0.67
N VAL A 369 5.92 -24.90 0.76
CA VAL A 369 6.72 -24.19 1.76
C VAL A 369 7.55 -23.12 1.05
N ARG A 370 7.48 -21.88 1.54
CA ARG A 370 8.20 -20.72 1.03
C ARG A 370 8.79 -19.91 2.17
N GLU A 371 9.77 -19.08 1.89
CA GLU A 371 10.21 -18.00 2.80
C GLU A 371 9.43 -16.72 2.47
N ALA A 372 8.89 -16.05 3.49
CA ALA A 372 8.39 -14.70 3.35
C ALA A 372 9.56 -13.72 3.50
N VAL A 373 10.03 -13.18 2.37
CA VAL A 373 11.25 -12.38 2.31
C VAL A 373 10.97 -10.92 2.63
N PRO A 374 11.77 -10.27 3.50
CA PRO A 374 11.61 -8.85 3.79
C PRO A 374 11.97 -7.96 2.60
N ILE A 375 11.14 -6.98 2.31
CA ILE A 375 11.40 -5.87 1.38
C ILE A 375 11.27 -4.53 2.10
N ILE A 376 11.87 -3.50 1.52
CA ILE A 376 11.71 -2.12 1.98
C ILE A 376 10.63 -1.47 1.12
N THR A 377 9.57 -0.95 1.76
CA THR A 377 8.50 -0.23 1.07
C THR A 377 8.90 1.20 0.76
N ALA A 378 8.16 1.85 -0.13
CA ALA A 378 8.32 3.28 -0.42
C ALA A 378 8.25 4.17 0.83
N LYS A 379 7.57 3.72 1.88
CA LYS A 379 7.52 4.40 3.20
C LYS A 379 8.69 4.06 4.12
N SER A 380 9.71 3.36 3.65
CA SER A 380 10.85 2.88 4.44
C SER A 380 10.49 1.88 5.55
N GLU A 381 9.31 1.26 5.48
CA GLU A 381 8.93 0.15 6.35
C GLU A 381 9.55 -1.15 5.80
N ILE A 382 9.88 -2.08 6.69
CA ILE A 382 10.23 -3.44 6.28
C ILE A 382 8.98 -4.31 6.37
N ARG A 383 8.69 -5.05 5.29
CA ARG A 383 7.57 -6.00 5.25
C ARG A 383 8.02 -7.30 4.61
N ALA A 384 7.80 -8.43 5.28
CA ALA A 384 7.94 -9.73 4.66
C ALA A 384 6.71 -9.97 3.77
N ASP A 385 6.86 -9.82 2.45
CA ASP A 385 5.77 -9.88 1.48
C ASP A 385 6.02 -10.89 0.35
N PRO A 386 7.17 -10.90 -0.40
CA PRO A 386 7.46 -11.92 -1.40
C PRO A 386 7.54 -13.31 -0.79
N LEU A 387 6.94 -14.30 -1.44
CA LEU A 387 6.93 -15.71 -1.01
C LEU A 387 7.86 -16.54 -1.90
N VAL A 388 9.12 -16.61 -1.51
CA VAL A 388 10.19 -17.22 -2.31
C VAL A 388 10.33 -18.71 -1.98
N GLN A 389 10.47 -19.55 -2.99
CA GLN A 389 10.75 -20.97 -2.78
C GLN A 389 12.11 -21.18 -2.10
N LEU A 390 12.18 -22.13 -1.19
CA LEU A 390 13.42 -22.46 -0.49
C LEU A 390 14.36 -23.28 -1.39
N PRO A 391 15.55 -22.79 -1.71
CA PRO A 391 16.53 -23.55 -2.47
C PRO A 391 16.85 -24.89 -1.77
N ALA A 392 16.64 -26.01 -2.45
CA ALA A 392 16.82 -27.37 -1.88
C ALA A 392 16.07 -27.62 -0.55
N GLY A 393 15.06 -26.83 -0.21
CA GLY A 393 14.33 -26.89 1.05
C GLY A 393 15.15 -26.38 2.25
N GLU A 394 16.19 -25.58 2.03
CA GLU A 394 17.08 -25.07 3.08
C GLU A 394 16.93 -23.57 3.31
N LEU A 395 17.06 -23.17 4.56
CA LEU A 395 17.02 -21.79 5.03
C LEU A 395 18.28 -21.48 5.85
N VAL A 396 18.94 -20.36 5.56
CA VAL A 396 20.05 -19.86 6.38
C VAL A 396 19.56 -18.70 7.22
N ILE A 397 19.76 -18.78 8.55
CA ILE A 397 19.34 -17.76 9.52
C ILE A 397 20.59 -17.20 10.21
N GLN A 398 20.84 -15.90 10.06
CA GLN A 398 21.97 -15.24 10.69
C GLN A 398 21.78 -15.11 12.21
N PRO A 399 22.85 -14.93 13.02
CA PRO A 399 22.72 -14.66 14.44
C PRO A 399 21.76 -13.49 14.72
N GLY A 400 20.78 -13.70 15.58
CA GLY A 400 19.76 -12.71 15.93
C GLY A 400 18.74 -12.39 14.85
N GLU A 401 18.77 -13.10 13.74
CA GLU A 401 17.78 -12.97 12.68
C GLU A 401 16.55 -13.84 12.96
N SER A 402 15.39 -13.28 12.67
CA SER A 402 14.13 -14.01 12.59
C SER A 402 13.70 -14.13 11.14
N LYS A 403 13.22 -15.31 10.75
CA LYS A 403 12.69 -15.61 9.42
C LYS A 403 11.33 -16.25 9.51
N GLN A 404 10.46 -15.93 8.55
CA GLN A 404 9.12 -16.48 8.48
C GLN A 404 9.01 -17.50 7.35
N ILE A 405 8.56 -18.72 7.72
CA ILE A 405 8.26 -19.81 6.81
C ILE A 405 6.77 -19.81 6.54
N TRP A 406 6.41 -19.60 5.30
CA TRP A 406 5.05 -19.58 4.81
C TRP A 406 4.62 -20.95 4.32
N LEU A 407 3.43 -21.37 4.74
CA LEU A 407 2.79 -22.62 4.36
C LEU A 407 1.53 -22.30 3.56
N SER A 408 1.48 -22.66 2.29
CA SER A 408 0.24 -22.69 1.51
C SER A 408 -0.26 -24.13 1.47
N VAL A 409 -1.41 -24.39 2.08
CA VAL A 409 -2.05 -25.72 2.11
C VAL A 409 -3.15 -25.74 1.06
N LEU A 410 -3.03 -26.67 0.12
CA LEU A 410 -3.98 -26.88 -0.97
C LEU A 410 -4.80 -28.14 -0.68
N ALA A 411 -6.13 -27.97 -0.56
CA ALA A 411 -7.02 -29.11 -0.36
C ALA A 411 -7.07 -30.05 -1.58
N GLY A 412 -6.97 -29.52 -2.80
CA GLY A 412 -7.12 -30.30 -4.02
C GLY A 412 -8.43 -31.10 -4.02
N GLU A 413 -8.38 -32.34 -4.47
CA GLU A 413 -9.51 -33.28 -4.48
C GLU A 413 -9.60 -34.13 -3.18
N SER A 414 -8.97 -33.68 -2.07
CA SER A 414 -9.06 -34.36 -0.79
C SER A 414 -10.51 -34.45 -0.29
N ARG A 415 -10.84 -35.56 0.36
CA ARG A 415 -12.17 -35.77 0.95
C ARG A 415 -12.36 -34.91 2.20
N GLN A 416 -13.61 -34.67 2.56
CA GLN A 416 -13.93 -34.08 3.86
C GLN A 416 -13.34 -34.92 5.00
N GLY A 417 -12.65 -34.27 5.93
CA GLY A 417 -12.04 -34.94 7.07
C GLY A 417 -10.91 -34.13 7.69
N THR A 418 -10.28 -34.69 8.70
CA THR A 418 -9.11 -34.13 9.37
C THR A 418 -7.86 -34.91 8.94
N TYR A 419 -6.85 -34.17 8.52
CA TYR A 419 -5.55 -34.70 8.12
C TYR A 419 -4.49 -34.17 9.07
N THR A 420 -3.56 -35.04 9.46
CA THR A 420 -2.39 -34.67 10.24
C THR A 420 -1.22 -34.42 9.29
N ALA A 421 -0.48 -33.36 9.52
CA ALA A 421 0.76 -33.07 8.83
C ALA A 421 1.85 -32.62 9.82
N GLU A 422 3.08 -32.70 9.40
CA GLU A 422 4.24 -32.27 10.19
C GLU A 422 5.15 -31.38 9.33
N LEU A 423 5.62 -30.28 9.93
CA LEU A 423 6.75 -29.52 9.42
C LEU A 423 7.98 -29.97 10.22
N TYR A 424 8.90 -30.64 9.56
CA TYR A 424 10.15 -31.11 10.16
C TYR A 424 11.28 -30.16 9.87
N LEU A 425 11.92 -29.65 10.94
CA LEU A 425 12.96 -28.64 10.94
C LEU A 425 14.25 -29.26 11.46
N GLN A 426 15.23 -29.47 10.60
CA GLN A 426 16.51 -30.12 10.95
C GLN A 426 17.67 -29.16 10.73
N SER A 427 18.49 -28.92 11.75
CA SER A 427 19.75 -28.22 11.59
C SER A 427 20.72 -29.08 10.74
N SER A 428 21.25 -28.44 9.67
CA SER A 428 22.33 -29.05 8.86
C SER A 428 23.72 -28.66 9.38
N SER A 429 23.78 -27.78 10.38
CA SER A 429 25.03 -27.20 10.92
C SER A 429 25.49 -27.86 12.24
N ASP A 430 24.67 -28.72 12.84
CA ASP A 430 24.98 -29.45 14.07
C ASP A 430 24.14 -30.74 14.16
N ASP A 431 24.53 -31.68 15.03
CA ASP A 431 23.85 -32.96 15.25
C ASP A 431 22.62 -32.85 16.15
N SER A 432 22.04 -31.63 16.29
CA SER A 432 20.85 -31.44 17.12
C SER A 432 19.68 -32.25 16.56
N PRO A 433 18.87 -32.92 17.39
CA PRO A 433 17.68 -33.61 16.94
C PRO A 433 16.72 -32.60 16.27
N GLY A 434 16.17 -32.97 15.10
CA GLY A 434 15.20 -32.15 14.39
C GLY A 434 13.97 -31.90 15.23
N LYS A 435 13.40 -30.69 15.08
CA LYS A 435 12.16 -30.29 15.74
C LYS A 435 10.96 -30.49 14.79
N ARG A 436 9.81 -30.84 15.35
CA ARG A 436 8.56 -31.04 14.62
C ARG A 436 7.54 -30.01 15.02
N VAL A 437 6.88 -29.40 14.02
CA VAL A 437 5.73 -28.53 14.20
C VAL A 437 4.50 -29.30 13.70
N PRO A 438 3.57 -29.67 14.58
CA PRO A 438 2.37 -30.37 14.16
C PRO A 438 1.43 -29.44 13.39
N VAL A 439 0.81 -29.96 12.33
CA VAL A 439 -0.16 -29.25 11.50
C VAL A 439 -1.43 -30.08 11.39
N GLU A 440 -2.57 -29.50 11.68
CA GLU A 440 -3.89 -30.09 11.57
C GLU A 440 -4.67 -29.42 10.45
N ILE A 441 -5.13 -30.22 9.47
CA ILE A 441 -5.81 -29.71 8.28
C ILE A 441 -7.23 -30.27 8.27
N HIS A 442 -8.23 -29.37 8.35
CA HIS A 442 -9.63 -29.72 8.25
C HIS A 442 -10.18 -29.36 6.87
N THR A 443 -10.55 -30.37 6.08
CA THR A 443 -11.21 -30.16 4.79
C THR A 443 -12.71 -30.34 4.93
N TYR A 444 -13.46 -29.47 4.31
CA TYR A 444 -14.93 -29.47 4.34
C TYR A 444 -15.50 -29.88 2.97
N SER A 445 -16.81 -30.27 2.94
CA SER A 445 -17.49 -30.59 1.68
C SER A 445 -17.84 -29.36 0.84
N ALA A 446 -17.89 -28.18 1.45
CA ALA A 446 -17.94 -26.91 0.70
C ALA A 446 -16.74 -26.84 -0.27
N GLU A 447 -16.97 -26.32 -1.46
CA GLU A 447 -16.02 -26.45 -2.57
C GLU A 447 -15.80 -25.13 -3.29
N VAL A 448 -14.55 -24.83 -3.65
CA VAL A 448 -14.24 -23.75 -4.59
C VAL A 448 -14.69 -24.21 -5.99
N PRO A 449 -15.67 -23.54 -6.62
CA PRO A 449 -16.16 -23.94 -7.92
C PRO A 449 -15.10 -23.76 -8.99
N GLU A 450 -15.13 -24.60 -10.02
CA GLU A 450 -14.21 -24.48 -11.17
C GLU A 450 -14.37 -23.13 -11.88
N GLN A 451 -15.61 -22.67 -12.02
CA GLN A 451 -15.93 -21.31 -12.46
C GLN A 451 -16.49 -20.51 -11.30
N GLN A 452 -15.76 -19.52 -10.85
CA GLN A 452 -16.17 -18.60 -9.79
C GLN A 452 -17.46 -17.86 -10.21
N ARG A 453 -18.34 -17.65 -9.23
CA ARG A 453 -19.56 -16.86 -9.42
C ARG A 453 -19.28 -15.37 -9.34
N VAL A 454 -18.26 -15.00 -8.57
CA VAL A 454 -17.78 -13.62 -8.49
C VAL A 454 -16.90 -13.29 -9.70
N MET A 455 -17.12 -12.11 -10.30
CA MET A 455 -16.29 -11.58 -11.37
C MET A 455 -15.03 -10.95 -10.77
N VAL A 456 -13.85 -11.42 -11.19
CA VAL A 456 -12.57 -11.03 -10.61
C VAL A 456 -11.72 -10.30 -11.64
N THR A 457 -11.48 -9.01 -11.40
CA THR A 457 -10.76 -8.10 -12.31
C THR A 457 -9.51 -7.57 -11.61
N ASN A 458 -8.33 -7.95 -12.08
CA ASN A 458 -7.07 -7.49 -11.50
C ASN A 458 -6.25 -6.80 -12.55
N TRP A 459 -6.57 -5.60 -12.99
CA TRP A 459 -5.85 -4.95 -14.10
C TRP A 459 -4.45 -5.55 -14.32
N SER A 460 -4.30 -6.33 -15.41
CA SER A 460 -3.13 -7.19 -15.67
C SER A 460 -2.76 -7.12 -17.15
N TYR A 461 -2.20 -6.00 -17.57
CA TYR A 461 -1.79 -5.82 -18.95
C TYR A 461 -0.51 -6.61 -19.26
N MET A 462 -0.58 -7.59 -20.19
CA MET A 462 0.55 -8.47 -20.53
C MET A 462 1.71 -7.76 -21.25
N ASN A 463 1.55 -6.50 -21.61
CA ASN A 463 2.61 -5.65 -22.14
C ASN A 463 3.40 -4.90 -21.05
N TRP A 464 3.06 -5.04 -19.77
CA TRP A 464 3.86 -4.47 -18.70
C TRP A 464 5.25 -5.11 -18.62
N ARG A 465 6.26 -4.27 -18.38
CA ARG A 465 7.66 -4.64 -18.40
C ARG A 465 7.99 -5.83 -17.50
N LEU A 466 7.39 -5.90 -16.31
CA LEU A 466 7.62 -6.95 -15.33
C LEU A 466 7.28 -8.35 -15.86
N ILE A 467 6.23 -8.49 -16.66
CA ILE A 467 5.67 -9.78 -17.07
C ILE A 467 5.70 -10.05 -18.57
N GLN A 468 6.09 -9.08 -19.40
CA GLN A 468 6.01 -9.21 -20.87
C GLN A 468 6.84 -10.37 -21.44
N THR A 469 7.88 -10.83 -20.75
CA THR A 469 8.74 -11.95 -21.16
C THR A 469 8.32 -13.30 -20.58
N ILE A 470 7.38 -13.30 -19.62
CA ILE A 470 6.88 -14.50 -18.91
C ILE A 470 5.35 -14.52 -18.86
N LYS A 471 4.70 -14.09 -19.96
CA LYS A 471 3.23 -13.92 -20.06
C LYS A 471 2.47 -15.17 -19.68
N GLU A 472 2.89 -16.33 -20.20
CA GLU A 472 2.23 -17.60 -19.93
C GLU A 472 2.20 -17.92 -18.45
N ARG A 473 3.33 -17.71 -17.74
CA ARG A 473 3.40 -17.89 -16.29
C ARG A 473 2.53 -16.90 -15.53
N ALA A 474 2.50 -15.64 -15.98
CA ALA A 474 1.64 -14.62 -15.40
C ALA A 474 0.15 -14.97 -15.55
N ILE A 475 -0.25 -15.51 -16.69
CA ILE A 475 -1.63 -15.92 -16.92
C ILE A 475 -2.00 -17.16 -16.11
N GLU A 476 -1.10 -18.15 -16.01
CA GLU A 476 -1.28 -19.31 -15.13
C GLU A 476 -1.47 -18.88 -13.68
N ASP A 477 -0.65 -17.95 -13.19
CA ASP A 477 -0.74 -17.42 -11.83
C ASP A 477 -2.05 -16.62 -11.60
N LEU A 478 -2.45 -15.77 -12.54
CA LEU A 478 -3.73 -15.04 -12.49
C LEU A 478 -4.91 -16.01 -12.39
N ILE A 479 -4.92 -17.08 -13.19
CA ILE A 479 -5.97 -18.10 -13.17
C ILE A 479 -5.95 -18.88 -11.84
N ALA A 480 -4.76 -19.21 -11.32
CA ALA A 480 -4.61 -19.88 -10.02
C ALA A 480 -5.10 -19.00 -8.84
N HIS A 481 -5.15 -17.68 -9.02
CA HIS A 481 -5.71 -16.71 -8.08
C HIS A 481 -7.12 -16.24 -8.49
N HIS A 482 -7.82 -17.04 -9.29
CA HIS A 482 -9.22 -16.88 -9.66
C HIS A 482 -9.56 -15.66 -10.55
N THR A 483 -8.58 -15.02 -11.20
CA THR A 483 -8.86 -13.97 -12.19
C THR A 483 -9.63 -14.58 -13.36
N ASN A 484 -10.81 -14.03 -13.66
CA ASN A 484 -11.68 -14.51 -14.71
C ASN A 484 -12.17 -13.40 -15.65
N ILE A 485 -11.82 -12.14 -15.37
CA ILE A 485 -12.07 -10.97 -16.20
C ILE A 485 -10.72 -10.37 -16.62
N PHE A 486 -10.50 -10.22 -17.93
CA PHE A 486 -9.27 -9.64 -18.46
C PHE A 486 -9.55 -8.33 -19.18
N VAL A 487 -8.80 -7.30 -18.81
CA VAL A 487 -8.87 -5.96 -19.42
C VAL A 487 -7.85 -5.88 -20.55
N ILE A 488 -8.32 -5.72 -21.77
CA ILE A 488 -7.46 -5.59 -22.94
C ILE A 488 -7.00 -4.15 -23.09
N HIS A 489 -5.69 -3.96 -23.08
CA HIS A 489 -5.06 -2.63 -23.17
C HIS A 489 -5.38 -1.92 -24.47
N PRO A 490 -5.54 -0.59 -24.51
CA PRO A 490 -5.86 0.17 -25.73
C PRO A 490 -4.92 -0.11 -26.91
N SER A 491 -3.63 -0.37 -26.66
CA SER A 491 -2.67 -0.66 -27.75
C SER A 491 -2.91 -1.99 -28.47
N GLN A 492 -3.73 -2.87 -27.91
CA GLN A 492 -4.06 -4.17 -28.49
C GLN A 492 -5.42 -4.17 -29.21
N LEU A 493 -6.16 -3.07 -29.13
CA LEU A 493 -7.47 -2.97 -29.78
C LEU A 493 -7.34 -2.77 -31.29
N PRO A 494 -8.31 -3.26 -32.09
CA PRO A 494 -8.28 -3.18 -33.55
C PRO A 494 -8.69 -1.79 -34.04
N TRP A 495 -7.89 -0.77 -33.75
CA TRP A 495 -8.19 0.62 -34.09
C TRP A 495 -8.36 0.79 -35.60
N PRO A 496 -9.42 1.51 -36.07
CA PRO A 496 -9.63 1.72 -37.49
C PRO A 496 -8.51 2.60 -38.06
N ARG A 497 -8.06 2.23 -39.26
CA ARG A 497 -7.08 2.99 -40.04
C ARG A 497 -7.69 3.34 -41.41
N PHE A 498 -7.34 4.50 -41.88
CA PHE A 498 -7.74 4.94 -43.24
C PHE A 498 -6.53 4.80 -44.17
N SER A 499 -6.63 3.89 -45.16
CA SER A 499 -5.61 3.73 -46.17
C SER A 499 -6.27 3.39 -47.53
N GLU A 500 -5.66 3.84 -48.62
CA GLU A 500 -6.14 3.58 -49.98
C GLU A 500 -7.61 3.96 -50.27
N GLY A 501 -8.10 5.00 -49.57
CA GLY A 501 -9.50 5.45 -49.72
C GLY A 501 -10.54 4.61 -48.97
N ALA A 502 -10.13 3.61 -48.20
CA ALA A 502 -11.00 2.73 -47.42
C ALA A 502 -10.62 2.64 -45.95
N TRP A 503 -11.60 2.30 -45.13
CA TRP A 503 -11.42 2.02 -43.71
C TRP A 503 -11.11 0.54 -43.51
N HIS A 504 -10.06 0.25 -42.76
CA HIS A 504 -9.63 -1.09 -42.37
C HIS A 504 -9.43 -1.14 -40.86
N ALA A 505 -9.78 -2.28 -40.23
CA ALA A 505 -9.36 -2.64 -38.89
C ALA A 505 -8.45 -3.87 -38.99
N ASP A 506 -7.27 -3.79 -38.38
CA ASP A 506 -6.34 -4.91 -38.26
C ASP A 506 -6.59 -5.62 -36.92
N TYR A 507 -7.06 -6.85 -37.00
CA TYR A 507 -7.40 -7.65 -35.82
C TYR A 507 -6.25 -8.53 -35.33
N THR A 508 -5.10 -8.56 -36.01
CA THR A 508 -4.00 -9.48 -35.71
C THR A 508 -3.51 -9.38 -34.26
N LEU A 509 -3.27 -8.16 -33.76
CA LEU A 509 -2.83 -7.97 -32.38
C LEU A 509 -3.93 -8.31 -31.36
N PHE A 510 -5.16 -7.95 -31.69
CA PHE A 510 -6.33 -8.22 -30.85
C PHE A 510 -6.59 -9.72 -30.73
N ASP A 511 -6.60 -10.46 -31.82
CA ASP A 511 -6.83 -11.90 -31.84
C ASP A 511 -5.73 -12.65 -31.08
N ASN A 512 -4.47 -12.29 -31.30
CA ASN A 512 -3.35 -12.86 -30.53
C ASN A 512 -3.47 -12.60 -29.04
N GLU A 513 -3.93 -11.41 -28.63
CA GLU A 513 -4.11 -11.08 -27.20
C GLU A 513 -5.27 -11.90 -26.61
N ILE A 514 -6.42 -12.02 -27.29
CA ILE A 514 -7.57 -12.81 -26.82
C ILE A 514 -7.22 -14.28 -26.63
N LEU A 515 -6.42 -14.85 -27.54
CA LEU A 515 -6.00 -16.26 -27.49
C LEU A 515 -5.12 -16.58 -26.27
N LEU A 516 -4.51 -15.59 -25.62
CA LEU A 516 -3.74 -15.80 -24.40
C LEU A 516 -4.61 -16.27 -23.21
N TYR A 517 -5.93 -16.01 -23.22
CA TYR A 517 -6.80 -16.19 -22.07
C TYR A 517 -7.91 -17.22 -22.28
N PRO A 518 -7.59 -18.51 -22.46
CA PRO A 518 -8.57 -19.53 -22.83
C PRO A 518 -9.65 -19.79 -21.76
N LYS A 519 -9.44 -19.33 -20.53
CA LYS A 519 -10.38 -19.48 -19.40
C LYS A 519 -11.09 -18.17 -19.02
N ALA A 520 -10.97 -17.12 -19.82
CA ALA A 520 -11.65 -15.86 -19.55
C ALA A 520 -13.18 -16.04 -19.55
N SER A 521 -13.83 -15.60 -18.48
CA SER A 521 -15.30 -15.51 -18.44
C SER A 521 -15.79 -14.28 -19.21
N LYS A 522 -15.01 -13.20 -19.17
CA LYS A 522 -15.35 -11.96 -19.88
C LYS A 522 -14.09 -11.13 -20.18
N PHE A 523 -14.14 -10.41 -21.29
CA PHE A 523 -13.16 -9.39 -21.66
C PHE A 523 -13.72 -7.99 -21.48
N LEU A 524 -12.88 -7.05 -21.03
CA LEU A 524 -13.17 -5.62 -21.01
C LEU A 524 -12.24 -4.93 -22.00
N PHE A 525 -12.79 -4.39 -23.08
CA PHE A 525 -12.03 -3.74 -24.13
C PHE A 525 -11.85 -2.27 -23.81
N PHE A 526 -10.71 -1.93 -23.21
CA PHE A 526 -10.45 -0.58 -22.70
C PHE A 526 -10.08 0.39 -23.82
N MET A 527 -11.00 1.25 -24.22
CA MET A 527 -10.81 2.23 -25.28
C MET A 527 -10.02 3.46 -24.82
N ASN A 528 -10.01 3.75 -23.52
CA ASN A 528 -9.30 4.87 -22.90
C ASN A 528 -9.57 6.23 -23.57
N PHE A 529 -10.83 6.58 -23.80
CA PHE A 529 -11.18 7.91 -24.32
C PHE A 529 -10.95 9.05 -23.29
N ASN A 530 -10.41 8.77 -22.12
CA ASN A 530 -9.83 9.77 -21.24
C ASN A 530 -8.61 10.43 -21.91
N ASP A 531 -7.78 9.64 -22.58
CA ASP A 531 -6.61 10.11 -23.31
C ASP A 531 -7.00 10.69 -24.67
N PRO A 532 -6.67 11.97 -24.98
CA PRO A 532 -6.90 12.60 -26.28
C PRO A 532 -6.29 11.83 -27.47
N TYR A 533 -5.23 11.05 -27.26
CA TYR A 533 -4.63 10.24 -28.32
C TYR A 533 -5.62 9.22 -28.89
N PHE A 534 -6.33 8.47 -28.03
CA PHE A 534 -7.29 7.46 -28.46
C PHE A 534 -8.61 8.05 -28.97
N ARG A 535 -8.92 9.32 -28.62
CA ARG A 535 -10.07 10.04 -29.22
C ARG A 535 -9.95 10.28 -30.72
N LYS A 536 -8.74 10.19 -31.27
CA LYS A 536 -8.44 10.49 -32.70
C LYS A 536 -8.86 9.37 -33.66
N LEU A 537 -9.66 8.49 -33.32
CA LEU A 537 -10.24 7.37 -34.08
C LEU A 537 -9.79 7.32 -35.58
N GLY A 538 -8.62 6.71 -35.85
CA GLY A 538 -8.05 6.66 -37.21
C GLY A 538 -7.65 8.02 -37.81
N GLY A 539 -7.39 9.04 -36.99
CA GLY A 539 -7.00 10.39 -37.43
C GLY A 539 -8.17 11.35 -37.64
N ILE A 540 -9.41 10.97 -37.33
CA ILE A 540 -10.59 11.82 -37.49
C ILE A 540 -10.75 12.73 -36.27
N ASN A 541 -10.73 14.03 -36.52
CA ASN A 541 -10.99 15.09 -35.56
C ASN A 541 -12.06 16.07 -36.08
N PRO A 542 -12.80 16.75 -35.19
CA PRO A 542 -12.81 16.66 -33.73
C PRO A 542 -13.59 15.44 -33.20
N PHE A 543 -13.22 15.01 -31.99
CA PHE A 543 -13.97 14.01 -31.23
C PHE A 543 -15.45 14.36 -31.12
N MET A 544 -16.33 13.35 -31.30
CA MET A 544 -17.79 13.49 -31.29
C MET A 544 -18.38 14.33 -32.47
N SER A 545 -17.60 14.69 -33.52
CA SER A 545 -18.15 15.20 -34.74
C SER A 545 -19.01 14.15 -35.46
N GLU A 546 -19.88 14.55 -36.39
CA GLU A 546 -20.73 13.60 -37.13
C GLU A 546 -19.89 12.59 -37.96
N GLN A 547 -18.75 13.02 -38.48
CA GLN A 547 -17.82 12.12 -39.14
C GLN A 547 -17.23 11.10 -38.17
N TRP A 548 -16.81 11.56 -36.97
CA TRP A 548 -16.32 10.69 -35.90
C TRP A 548 -17.38 9.66 -35.47
N LYS A 549 -18.61 10.12 -35.21
CA LYS A 549 -19.73 9.25 -34.82
C LYS A 549 -20.05 8.21 -35.89
N THR A 550 -20.03 8.60 -37.17
CA THR A 550 -20.27 7.67 -38.29
C THR A 550 -19.20 6.60 -38.38
N THR A 551 -17.93 6.97 -38.24
CA THR A 551 -16.80 6.03 -38.19
C THR A 551 -16.86 5.13 -36.98
N PHE A 552 -17.18 5.68 -35.83
CA PHE A 552 -17.29 4.93 -34.57
C PHE A 552 -18.41 3.87 -34.64
N ARG A 553 -19.60 4.22 -35.19
CA ARG A 553 -20.70 3.25 -35.41
C ARG A 553 -20.25 2.11 -36.31
N ARG A 554 -19.58 2.42 -37.40
CA ARG A 554 -19.08 1.42 -38.33
C ARG A 554 -18.07 0.49 -37.65
N TRP A 555 -17.06 1.06 -37.01
CA TRP A 555 -16.04 0.30 -36.33
C TRP A 555 -16.62 -0.62 -35.23
N VAL A 556 -17.50 -0.12 -34.38
CA VAL A 556 -18.17 -0.91 -33.34
C VAL A 556 -18.97 -2.05 -33.96
N LYS A 557 -19.66 -1.81 -35.08
CA LYS A 557 -20.42 -2.85 -35.78
C LYS A 557 -19.50 -3.94 -36.36
N ASP A 558 -18.45 -3.55 -37.06
CA ASP A 558 -17.49 -4.47 -37.68
C ASP A 558 -16.79 -5.30 -36.60
N TRP A 559 -16.35 -4.67 -35.49
CA TRP A 559 -15.72 -5.34 -34.38
C TRP A 559 -16.68 -6.31 -33.66
N ALA A 560 -17.93 -5.92 -33.44
CA ALA A 560 -18.92 -6.82 -32.86
C ALA A 560 -19.18 -8.05 -33.73
N THR A 561 -19.18 -7.89 -35.07
CA THR A 561 -19.29 -9.02 -36.02
C THR A 561 -18.07 -9.93 -35.89
N HIS A 562 -16.85 -9.37 -35.91
CA HIS A 562 -15.62 -10.12 -35.74
C HIS A 562 -15.59 -10.95 -34.43
N ASN A 563 -16.01 -10.34 -33.31
CA ASN A 563 -16.10 -11.06 -32.03
C ASN A 563 -17.07 -12.26 -32.10
N LEU A 564 -18.20 -12.12 -32.79
CA LEU A 564 -19.14 -13.23 -32.98
C LEU A 564 -18.53 -14.33 -33.87
N ASP A 565 -17.77 -13.97 -34.91
CA ASP A 565 -17.06 -14.92 -35.76
C ASP A 565 -15.98 -15.70 -34.99
N LEU A 566 -15.38 -15.08 -33.96
CA LEU A 566 -14.49 -15.74 -32.99
C LEU A 566 -15.24 -16.61 -31.98
N GLY A 567 -16.57 -16.69 -32.01
CA GLY A 567 -17.40 -17.42 -31.04
C GLY A 567 -17.62 -16.69 -29.71
N MET A 568 -17.27 -15.41 -29.63
CA MET A 568 -17.50 -14.60 -28.42
C MET A 568 -18.90 -13.97 -28.43
N GLU A 569 -19.82 -14.50 -27.65
CA GLU A 569 -21.15 -13.92 -27.47
C GLU A 569 -21.09 -12.56 -26.72
N TYR A 570 -22.11 -11.71 -26.87
CA TYR A 570 -22.17 -10.39 -26.20
C TYR A 570 -22.04 -10.44 -24.68
N ARG A 571 -22.34 -11.57 -24.04
CA ARG A 571 -22.14 -11.76 -22.59
C ARG A 571 -20.67 -11.92 -22.21
N ASN A 572 -19.79 -12.32 -23.14
CA ASN A 572 -18.39 -12.63 -22.90
C ASN A 572 -17.47 -11.41 -23.01
N TRP A 573 -17.97 -10.24 -23.36
CA TRP A 573 -17.18 -9.03 -23.50
C TRP A 573 -18.00 -7.77 -23.25
N ALA A 574 -17.31 -6.67 -22.92
CA ALA A 574 -17.90 -5.35 -22.83
C ALA A 574 -16.92 -4.29 -23.36
N LEU A 575 -17.45 -3.25 -23.98
CA LEU A 575 -16.68 -2.07 -24.33
C LEU A 575 -16.50 -1.22 -23.07
N TYR A 576 -15.29 -0.73 -22.85
CA TYR A 576 -14.88 0.10 -21.72
C TYR A 576 -14.37 1.45 -22.25
N PRO A 577 -15.26 2.43 -22.54
CA PRO A 577 -14.89 3.67 -23.20
C PRO A 577 -14.09 4.62 -22.36
N PHE A 578 -14.46 4.78 -21.08
CA PHE A 578 -13.87 5.72 -20.13
C PHE A 578 -13.60 5.09 -18.79
N ASP A 579 -12.44 5.41 -18.22
CA ASP A 579 -12.06 5.09 -16.88
C ASP A 579 -12.36 6.27 -15.95
N GLU A 580 -12.95 5.98 -14.79
CA GLU A 580 -13.18 6.90 -13.68
C GLU A 580 -13.72 8.30 -14.09
N PRO A 581 -14.85 8.42 -14.78
CA PRO A 581 -15.45 9.74 -14.98
C PRO A 581 -15.71 10.41 -13.62
N ARG A 582 -15.28 11.68 -13.49
CA ARG A 582 -15.15 12.38 -12.19
C ARG A 582 -16.23 13.42 -11.93
N ASN A 583 -16.93 13.85 -12.97
CA ASN A 583 -17.89 14.96 -12.90
C ASN A 583 -19.03 14.79 -13.91
N ALA A 584 -20.04 15.69 -13.84
CA ALA A 584 -21.21 15.64 -14.72
C ALA A 584 -20.86 15.80 -16.21
N THR A 585 -19.81 16.54 -16.57
CA THR A 585 -19.39 16.73 -17.97
C THR A 585 -18.83 15.44 -18.53
N GLU A 586 -17.95 14.76 -17.81
CA GLU A 586 -17.39 13.46 -18.21
C GLU A 586 -18.47 12.37 -18.24
N ALA A 587 -19.39 12.37 -17.25
CA ALA A 587 -20.55 11.50 -17.25
C ALA A 587 -21.44 11.70 -18.48
N LYS A 588 -21.62 12.96 -18.94
CA LYS A 588 -22.37 13.26 -20.17
C LYS A 588 -21.66 12.69 -21.40
N ILE A 589 -20.35 12.87 -21.52
CA ILE A 589 -19.56 12.35 -22.66
C ILE A 589 -19.63 10.82 -22.68
N LEU A 590 -19.48 10.16 -21.54
CA LEU A 590 -19.65 8.70 -21.41
C LEU A 590 -21.04 8.28 -21.88
N PHE A 591 -22.09 8.97 -21.43
CA PHE A 591 -23.47 8.69 -21.84
C PHE A 591 -23.63 8.80 -23.36
N ASP A 592 -23.12 9.86 -23.98
CA ASP A 592 -23.24 10.11 -25.41
C ASP A 592 -22.53 9.01 -26.24
N VAL A 593 -21.30 8.61 -25.82
CA VAL A 593 -20.55 7.50 -26.48
C VAL A 593 -21.26 6.17 -26.29
N ALA A 594 -21.71 5.86 -25.07
CA ALA A 594 -22.43 4.61 -24.78
C ALA A 594 -23.77 4.54 -25.53
N THR A 595 -24.43 5.66 -25.73
CA THR A 595 -25.66 5.75 -26.55
C THR A 595 -25.39 5.30 -27.98
N ILE A 596 -24.30 5.79 -28.59
CA ILE A 596 -23.91 5.38 -29.96
C ILE A 596 -23.65 3.86 -30.02
N ILE A 597 -23.00 3.29 -29.00
CA ILE A 597 -22.79 1.83 -28.93
C ILE A 597 -24.12 1.09 -28.90
N LYS A 598 -25.06 1.54 -28.06
CA LYS A 598 -26.39 0.93 -27.94
C LYS A 598 -27.24 1.11 -29.21
N GLU A 599 -27.09 2.20 -29.96
CA GLU A 599 -27.72 2.42 -31.25
C GLU A 599 -27.20 1.42 -32.31
N VAL A 600 -25.91 1.05 -32.25
CA VAL A 600 -25.34 0.03 -33.16
C VAL A 600 -25.96 -1.35 -32.87
N ASN A 601 -25.94 -1.78 -31.62
CA ASN A 601 -26.61 -2.98 -31.16
C ASN A 601 -26.85 -2.93 -29.65
N PRO A 602 -28.10 -2.99 -29.17
CA PRO A 602 -28.44 -2.96 -27.73
C PRO A 602 -27.80 -4.09 -26.90
N SER A 603 -27.46 -5.21 -27.55
CA SER A 603 -26.83 -6.37 -26.89
C SER A 603 -25.34 -6.15 -26.57
N ILE A 604 -24.67 -5.21 -27.20
CA ILE A 604 -23.28 -4.86 -26.86
C ILE A 604 -23.24 -4.30 -25.44
N ARG A 605 -22.49 -4.96 -24.58
CA ARG A 605 -22.36 -4.53 -23.18
C ARG A 605 -21.37 -3.38 -23.05
N VAL A 606 -21.70 -2.44 -22.15
CA VAL A 606 -20.84 -1.30 -21.82
C VAL A 606 -20.51 -1.35 -20.33
N PHE A 607 -19.24 -1.26 -20.04
CA PHE A 607 -18.65 -1.24 -18.71
C PHE A 607 -18.03 0.13 -18.42
N THR A 608 -18.04 0.56 -17.17
CA THR A 608 -17.29 1.72 -16.70
C THR A 608 -16.94 1.59 -15.22
N THR A 609 -15.81 2.13 -14.81
CA THR A 609 -15.51 2.50 -13.43
C THR A 609 -16.20 3.83 -13.09
N LEU A 610 -16.40 4.12 -11.81
CA LEU A 610 -16.98 5.40 -11.37
C LEU A 610 -16.17 6.00 -10.22
N LEU A 611 -15.80 7.27 -10.39
CA LEU A 611 -15.15 8.08 -9.36
C LEU A 611 -15.73 9.49 -9.34
N GLY A 612 -16.60 9.82 -8.35
CA GLY A 612 -17.08 11.19 -8.17
C GLY A 612 -18.24 11.65 -9.08
N VAL A 613 -18.80 10.78 -9.92
CA VAL A 613 -20.00 11.10 -10.70
C VAL A 613 -21.17 11.46 -9.77
N PRO A 614 -21.89 12.59 -10.00
CA PRO A 614 -23.06 12.94 -9.22
C PRO A 614 -24.13 11.84 -9.23
N LEU A 615 -24.75 11.57 -8.08
CA LEU A 615 -25.81 10.54 -7.97
C LEU A 615 -26.99 10.83 -8.91
N THR A 616 -27.27 12.08 -9.23
CA THR A 616 -28.30 12.53 -10.17
C THR A 616 -28.07 12.08 -11.61
N ASP A 617 -26.83 11.79 -12.01
CA ASP A 617 -26.48 11.32 -13.34
C ASP A 617 -26.59 9.78 -13.49
N LEU A 618 -26.60 9.04 -12.38
CA LEU A 618 -26.64 7.57 -12.42
C LEU A 618 -27.88 7.01 -13.11
N PRO A 619 -29.12 7.54 -12.94
CA PRO A 619 -30.30 7.05 -13.65
C PRO A 619 -30.16 7.16 -15.18
N ARG A 620 -29.54 8.25 -15.66
CA ARG A 620 -29.27 8.44 -17.09
C ARG A 620 -28.22 7.44 -17.58
N LEU A 621 -27.09 7.31 -16.88
CA LEU A 621 -26.05 6.35 -17.22
C LEU A 621 -26.57 4.91 -17.22
N ALA A 622 -27.45 4.56 -16.28
CA ALA A 622 -28.03 3.25 -16.18
C ALA A 622 -28.91 2.85 -17.38
N GLN A 623 -29.28 3.76 -18.27
CA GLN A 623 -29.97 3.43 -19.51
C GLN A 623 -29.04 2.77 -20.54
N VAL A 624 -27.75 3.13 -20.52
CA VAL A 624 -26.79 2.73 -21.56
C VAL A 624 -25.58 1.93 -21.03
N ILE A 625 -25.33 1.94 -19.72
CA ILE A 625 -24.27 1.17 -19.07
C ILE A 625 -24.86 -0.13 -18.51
N ASP A 626 -24.15 -1.25 -18.66
CA ASP A 626 -24.56 -2.57 -18.18
C ASP A 626 -23.89 -2.96 -16.87
N THR A 627 -22.61 -2.61 -16.72
CA THR A 627 -21.80 -2.96 -15.56
C THR A 627 -21.09 -1.72 -15.02
N PHE A 628 -21.31 -1.46 -13.73
CA PHE A 628 -20.64 -0.37 -13.00
C PHE A 628 -19.65 -0.94 -11.99
N GLN A 629 -18.41 -0.51 -12.03
CA GLN A 629 -17.41 -0.84 -11.03
C GLN A 629 -17.10 0.40 -10.19
N ILE A 630 -17.32 0.31 -8.88
CA ILE A 630 -17.28 1.44 -7.95
C ILE A 630 -16.15 1.20 -6.94
N LEU A 631 -15.41 2.24 -6.55
CA LEU A 631 -14.43 2.14 -5.47
C LEU A 631 -15.05 1.52 -4.21
N THR A 632 -14.39 0.52 -3.64
CA THR A 632 -14.90 -0.24 -2.48
C THR A 632 -15.26 0.69 -1.31
N ASN A 633 -14.48 1.73 -1.07
CA ASN A 633 -14.75 2.72 -0.02
C ASN A 633 -15.92 3.66 -0.37
N SER A 634 -16.36 3.70 -1.62
CA SER A 634 -17.50 4.50 -2.11
C SER A 634 -18.77 3.69 -2.31
N LEU A 635 -18.79 2.41 -1.93
CA LEU A 635 -19.99 1.55 -1.91
C LEU A 635 -20.97 2.06 -0.87
N SER A 636 -21.68 3.14 -1.19
CA SER A 636 -22.74 3.66 -0.32
C SER A 636 -24.04 2.92 -0.58
N GLU A 637 -24.89 2.81 0.46
CA GLU A 637 -26.21 2.21 0.35
C GLU A 637 -27.05 2.88 -0.75
N VAL A 638 -26.98 4.20 -0.86
CA VAL A 638 -27.71 4.99 -1.88
C VAL A 638 -27.29 4.61 -3.29
N ARG A 639 -25.98 4.58 -3.58
CA ARG A 639 -25.46 4.19 -4.91
C ARG A 639 -25.79 2.73 -5.22
N THR A 640 -25.57 1.84 -4.27
CA THR A 640 -25.85 0.42 -4.41
C THR A 640 -27.33 0.18 -4.67
N THR A 641 -28.22 0.82 -3.91
CA THR A 641 -29.67 0.72 -4.07
C THR A 641 -30.12 1.25 -5.42
N LEU A 642 -29.61 2.41 -5.83
CA LEU A 642 -29.97 3.01 -7.11
C LEU A 642 -29.58 2.11 -8.29
N LEU A 643 -28.35 1.60 -8.32
CA LEU A 643 -27.88 0.74 -9.42
C LEU A 643 -28.59 -0.61 -9.44
N LYS A 644 -28.88 -1.21 -8.28
CA LYS A 644 -29.69 -2.43 -8.18
C LYS A 644 -31.13 -2.21 -8.66
N GLY A 645 -31.71 -1.04 -8.37
CA GLY A 645 -33.04 -0.66 -8.86
C GLY A 645 -33.16 -0.69 -10.38
N PHE A 646 -32.05 -0.42 -11.10
CA PHE A 646 -31.94 -0.50 -12.55
C PHE A 646 -31.54 -1.88 -13.09
N LYS A 647 -31.44 -2.90 -12.23
CA LYS A 647 -31.02 -4.28 -12.59
C LYS A 647 -29.68 -4.34 -13.34
N LYS A 648 -28.73 -3.52 -12.93
CA LYS A 648 -27.38 -3.46 -13.51
C LYS A 648 -26.41 -4.30 -12.69
N GLU A 649 -25.34 -4.79 -13.34
CA GLU A 649 -24.24 -5.43 -12.61
C GLU A 649 -23.48 -4.39 -11.81
N LEU A 650 -23.27 -4.67 -10.53
CA LEU A 650 -22.49 -3.84 -9.62
C LEU A 650 -21.23 -4.60 -9.22
N TRP A 651 -20.07 -4.04 -9.53
CA TRP A 651 -18.76 -4.53 -9.10
C TRP A 651 -18.09 -3.50 -8.20
N SER A 652 -17.13 -3.95 -7.40
CA SER A 652 -16.28 -3.08 -6.60
C SER A 652 -14.82 -3.17 -7.05
N TYR A 653 -14.03 -2.14 -6.76
CA TYR A 653 -12.57 -2.18 -6.94
C TYR A 653 -11.89 -1.30 -5.91
N THR A 654 -10.57 -1.50 -5.79
CA THR A 654 -9.71 -0.68 -4.95
C THR A 654 -8.46 -0.29 -5.75
N ALA A 655 -8.10 0.97 -5.71
CA ALA A 655 -6.89 1.51 -6.34
C ALA A 655 -6.06 2.31 -5.32
N GLU A 656 -6.71 3.13 -4.51
CA GLU A 656 -6.07 3.97 -3.51
C GLU A 656 -5.60 3.16 -2.29
N GLY A 657 -4.42 3.47 -1.76
CA GLY A 657 -3.85 2.79 -0.59
C GLY A 657 -3.28 1.40 -0.89
N GLY A 658 -3.30 0.97 -2.16
CA GLY A 658 -2.62 -0.22 -2.63
C GLY A 658 -1.09 -0.08 -2.55
N GLY A 659 -0.40 -1.09 -3.07
CA GLY A 659 1.05 -1.14 -3.05
C GLY A 659 1.60 -1.99 -1.91
N LYS A 660 2.94 -1.99 -1.76
CA LYS A 660 3.63 -2.92 -0.85
C LYS A 660 3.42 -2.64 0.63
N GLY A 661 3.01 -1.42 0.97
CA GLY A 661 2.63 -1.02 2.32
C GLY A 661 1.20 -1.42 2.73
N ALA A 662 0.37 -1.93 1.82
CA ALA A 662 -1.02 -2.28 2.11
C ALA A 662 -1.13 -3.55 2.97
N GLU A 663 -2.05 -3.54 3.93
CA GLU A 663 -2.30 -4.67 4.81
C GLU A 663 -2.99 -5.82 4.04
N PRO A 664 -2.43 -7.05 4.04
CA PRO A 664 -2.97 -8.17 3.28
C PRO A 664 -4.44 -8.48 3.59
N LEU A 665 -4.82 -8.52 4.88
CA LEU A 665 -6.19 -8.80 5.28
C LEU A 665 -7.12 -7.62 5.00
N GLY A 666 -6.79 -6.44 5.49
CA GLY A 666 -7.68 -5.28 5.45
C GLY A 666 -7.89 -4.72 4.06
N PHE A 667 -6.82 -4.69 3.24
CA PHE A 667 -6.89 -4.13 1.90
C PHE A 667 -7.30 -5.18 0.85
N TYR A 668 -6.67 -6.36 0.83
CA TYR A 668 -6.91 -7.35 -0.23
C TYR A 668 -8.03 -8.34 0.12
N ARG A 669 -7.95 -9.07 1.23
CA ARG A 669 -8.93 -10.12 1.57
C ARG A 669 -10.30 -9.56 1.90
N ASN A 670 -10.36 -8.47 2.67
CA ASN A 670 -11.62 -7.87 3.12
C ASN A 670 -12.45 -7.22 2.01
N GLN A 671 -11.87 -6.96 0.84
CA GLN A 671 -12.62 -6.46 -0.32
C GLN A 671 -13.76 -7.41 -0.72
N ALA A 672 -13.51 -8.70 -0.71
CA ALA A 672 -14.51 -9.72 -1.03
C ALA A 672 -15.67 -9.71 -0.05
N TRP A 673 -15.41 -9.56 1.25
CA TRP A 673 -16.41 -9.45 2.30
C TRP A 673 -17.25 -8.17 2.16
N LYS A 674 -16.62 -7.03 1.93
CA LYS A 674 -17.28 -5.74 1.67
C LYS A 674 -18.17 -5.80 0.42
N ALA A 675 -17.65 -6.38 -0.66
CA ALA A 675 -18.39 -6.57 -1.91
C ALA A 675 -19.62 -7.46 -1.71
N PHE A 676 -19.45 -8.60 -1.05
CA PHE A 676 -20.57 -9.49 -0.73
C PHE A 676 -21.63 -8.78 0.13
N ARG A 677 -21.22 -8.08 1.17
CA ARG A 677 -22.09 -7.30 2.05
C ARG A 677 -22.88 -6.24 1.29
N ALA A 678 -22.26 -5.55 0.38
CA ALA A 678 -22.90 -4.57 -0.50
C ALA A 678 -23.72 -5.20 -1.65
N GLY A 679 -23.63 -6.52 -1.84
CA GLY A 679 -24.25 -7.24 -2.94
C GLY A 679 -23.65 -6.93 -4.31
N ALA A 680 -22.39 -6.53 -4.36
CA ALA A 680 -21.62 -6.46 -5.60
C ALA A 680 -21.29 -7.88 -6.08
N THR A 681 -21.36 -8.12 -7.40
CA THR A 681 -21.13 -9.42 -8.02
C THR A 681 -19.77 -9.54 -8.67
N GLY A 682 -18.92 -8.51 -8.53
CA GLY A 682 -17.54 -8.51 -8.99
C GLY A 682 -16.66 -7.70 -8.06
N ILE A 683 -15.38 -8.04 -8.06
CA ILE A 683 -14.31 -7.41 -7.27
C ILE A 683 -13.08 -7.18 -8.14
N GLY A 684 -12.28 -6.18 -7.78
CA GLY A 684 -11.06 -5.90 -8.49
C GLY A 684 -10.11 -4.98 -7.73
N PHE A 685 -8.88 -4.87 -8.20
CA PHE A 685 -7.92 -3.90 -7.67
C PHE A 685 -6.90 -3.49 -8.74
N TRP A 686 -6.34 -2.32 -8.59
CA TRP A 686 -5.15 -1.88 -9.29
C TRP A 686 -3.93 -2.19 -8.41
N ALA A 687 -2.92 -3.02 -8.81
CA ALA A 687 -2.87 -3.77 -10.05
C ALA A 687 -2.03 -5.06 -9.86
N TYR A 688 -2.08 -5.98 -10.82
CA TYR A 688 -1.34 -7.24 -10.74
C TYR A 688 0.18 -7.04 -10.80
N ALA A 689 0.68 -6.31 -11.81
CA ALA A 689 2.11 -6.22 -12.11
C ALA A 689 2.59 -4.78 -12.42
N ASP A 690 1.88 -3.75 -11.91
CA ASP A 690 2.25 -2.35 -12.15
C ASP A 690 3.36 -1.91 -11.19
N THR A 691 4.56 -1.72 -11.74
CA THR A 691 5.73 -1.17 -11.04
C THR A 691 5.96 0.32 -11.35
N GLY A 692 4.95 1.03 -11.83
CA GLY A 692 5.08 2.43 -12.20
C GLY A 692 6.09 2.66 -13.31
N THR A 693 7.08 3.51 -13.07
CA THR A 693 8.19 3.80 -14.00
C THR A 693 9.41 2.93 -13.74
N SER A 694 9.39 2.12 -12.68
CA SER A 694 10.47 1.19 -12.35
C SER A 694 10.43 -0.06 -13.22
N GLY A 695 11.54 -0.78 -13.25
CA GLY A 695 11.64 -2.03 -13.99
C GLY A 695 11.52 -3.28 -13.13
N THR A 696 11.43 -3.14 -11.81
CA THR A 696 11.48 -4.26 -10.86
C THR A 696 10.47 -4.08 -9.73
N ALA A 697 9.84 -5.17 -9.30
CA ALA A 697 8.97 -5.16 -8.13
C ALA A 697 9.76 -5.28 -6.80
N TRP A 698 11.06 -5.57 -6.86
CA TRP A 698 11.90 -5.72 -5.66
C TRP A 698 12.34 -4.39 -5.04
N ASN A 699 12.19 -3.28 -5.76
CA ASN A 699 12.56 -1.95 -5.28
C ASN A 699 11.37 -1.00 -5.38
N ASP A 700 10.68 -0.78 -4.25
CA ASP A 700 9.49 0.07 -4.17
C ASP A 700 9.80 1.59 -4.16
N SER A 701 11.09 1.96 -4.20
CA SER A 701 11.55 3.35 -4.08
C SER A 701 12.22 3.91 -5.34
N ASP A 702 12.28 3.16 -6.45
CA ASP A 702 12.98 3.58 -7.68
C ASP A 702 12.06 4.28 -8.71
N GLY A 703 10.77 4.40 -8.42
CA GLY A 703 9.76 5.04 -9.26
C GLY A 703 9.29 6.41 -8.75
N ALA A 704 8.49 7.09 -9.57
CA ALA A 704 7.82 8.33 -9.18
C ALA A 704 6.64 8.13 -8.21
N ARG A 705 6.22 6.89 -8.02
CA ARG A 705 5.15 6.47 -7.10
C ARG A 705 5.44 5.06 -6.58
N PRO A 706 4.85 4.65 -5.45
CA PRO A 706 4.94 3.27 -4.96
C PRO A 706 4.47 2.26 -5.99
N ASP A 707 5.05 1.06 -5.95
CA ASP A 707 4.63 -0.05 -6.79
C ASP A 707 3.29 -0.63 -6.33
N TYR A 708 2.38 -0.83 -7.27
CA TYR A 708 1.12 -1.53 -7.01
C TYR A 708 1.20 -3.03 -7.21
N SER A 709 2.27 -3.53 -7.86
CA SER A 709 2.45 -4.93 -8.13
C SER A 709 2.26 -5.81 -6.89
N VAL A 710 1.40 -6.85 -7.00
CA VAL A 710 1.22 -7.88 -5.96
C VAL A 710 2.08 -9.10 -6.21
N VAL A 711 2.84 -9.12 -7.29
CA VAL A 711 3.78 -10.19 -7.63
C VAL A 711 5.17 -9.61 -7.85
N TYR A 712 6.15 -10.50 -7.84
CA TYR A 712 7.56 -10.19 -8.05
C TYR A 712 8.09 -11.04 -9.20
N GLU A 713 9.02 -10.50 -9.97
CA GLU A 713 9.73 -11.25 -11.00
C GLU A 713 10.74 -12.21 -10.37
N GLY A 714 10.70 -13.47 -10.79
CA GLY A 714 11.77 -14.44 -10.66
C GLY A 714 12.54 -14.55 -11.98
N ASP A 715 13.55 -15.42 -12.04
CA ASP A 715 14.34 -15.60 -13.26
C ASP A 715 13.50 -16.09 -14.44
N THR A 716 12.55 -17.00 -14.19
CA THR A 716 11.67 -17.61 -15.19
C THR A 716 10.23 -17.77 -14.74
N ASP A 717 9.91 -17.36 -13.52
CA ASP A 717 8.62 -17.59 -12.86
C ASP A 717 8.11 -16.32 -12.19
N ILE A 718 6.84 -16.36 -11.81
CA ILE A 718 6.19 -15.34 -10.96
C ILE A 718 6.37 -15.75 -9.49
N ILE A 719 6.85 -14.82 -8.69
CA ILE A 719 6.94 -14.98 -7.24
C ILE A 719 5.70 -14.30 -6.62
N SER A 720 4.88 -15.09 -5.93
CA SER A 720 3.68 -14.63 -5.23
C SER A 720 4.04 -13.75 -4.01
N SER A 721 3.03 -13.11 -3.44
CA SER A 721 3.18 -12.32 -2.21
C SER A 721 2.09 -12.66 -1.19
N LYS A 722 2.29 -12.26 0.08
CA LYS A 722 1.23 -12.34 1.10
C LYS A 722 -0.03 -11.61 0.68
N ARG A 723 0.10 -10.45 0.02
CA ARG A 723 -1.03 -9.65 -0.49
C ARG A 723 -1.81 -10.42 -1.55
N TRP A 724 -1.11 -11.09 -2.46
CA TRP A 724 -1.71 -11.88 -3.54
C TRP A 724 -2.39 -13.14 -3.01
N GLU A 725 -1.78 -13.85 -2.03
CA GLU A 725 -2.42 -14.96 -1.34
C GLU A 725 -3.66 -14.52 -0.54
N ALA A 726 -3.61 -13.35 0.11
CA ALA A 726 -4.77 -12.78 0.81
C ALA A 726 -5.93 -12.47 -0.14
N TRP A 727 -5.62 -11.96 -1.34
CA TRP A 727 -6.61 -11.77 -2.39
C TRP A 727 -7.27 -13.07 -2.80
N ARG A 728 -6.48 -14.12 -3.10
CA ARG A 728 -7.00 -15.44 -3.46
C ARG A 728 -7.94 -15.99 -2.39
N GLU A 729 -7.51 -15.99 -1.13
CA GLU A 729 -8.35 -16.43 -0.02
C GLU A 729 -9.61 -15.55 0.14
N GLY A 730 -9.56 -14.28 -0.19
CA GLY A 730 -10.73 -13.40 -0.22
C GLY A 730 -11.74 -13.80 -1.29
N VAL A 731 -11.29 -14.15 -2.50
CA VAL A 731 -12.16 -14.65 -3.57
C VAL A 731 -12.83 -15.96 -3.14
N GLU A 732 -12.08 -16.87 -2.53
CA GLU A 732 -12.60 -18.12 -1.99
C GLU A 732 -13.61 -17.88 -0.83
N ASP A 733 -13.35 -16.88 0.02
CA ASP A 733 -14.30 -16.47 1.08
C ASP A 733 -15.63 -15.97 0.48
N TYR A 734 -15.59 -15.23 -0.64
CA TYR A 734 -16.82 -14.82 -1.34
C TYR A 734 -17.64 -16.02 -1.80
N GLU A 735 -17.00 -17.02 -2.40
CA GLU A 735 -17.66 -18.26 -2.82
C GLU A 735 -18.23 -19.05 -1.62
N LEU A 736 -17.53 -19.07 -0.49
CA LEU A 736 -17.97 -19.65 0.76
C LEU A 736 -19.23 -18.94 1.30
N LEU A 737 -19.23 -17.61 1.31
CA LEU A 737 -20.36 -16.78 1.72
C LEU A 737 -21.58 -17.07 0.87
N MET A 738 -21.41 -17.20 -0.46
CA MET A 738 -22.50 -17.55 -1.38
C MET A 738 -23.09 -18.94 -1.09
N GLN A 739 -22.24 -19.92 -0.76
CA GLN A 739 -22.68 -21.28 -0.43
C GLN A 739 -23.37 -21.33 0.93
N ALA A 740 -22.77 -20.69 1.94
CA ALA A 740 -23.34 -20.64 3.29
C ALA A 740 -24.71 -19.96 3.28
N LYS A 741 -24.86 -18.81 2.60
CA LYS A 741 -26.13 -18.10 2.48
C LYS A 741 -27.28 -18.99 1.94
N LYS A 742 -26.98 -19.88 0.98
CA LYS A 742 -27.98 -20.81 0.41
C LYS A 742 -28.39 -21.90 1.36
N LYS A 743 -27.64 -22.15 2.43
CA LYS A 743 -27.85 -23.24 3.40
C LYS A 743 -28.41 -22.77 4.74
N LEU A 744 -28.67 -21.46 4.89
CA LEU A 744 -29.32 -20.90 6.10
C LEU A 744 -30.72 -21.52 6.26
N LYS A 745 -31.08 -21.87 7.50
CA LYS A 745 -32.32 -22.59 7.81
C LYS A 745 -33.46 -21.68 8.18
N ASP A 746 -33.17 -20.58 8.87
CA ASP A 746 -34.19 -19.69 9.43
C ASP A 746 -33.67 -18.24 9.57
N ASN A 747 -34.56 -17.34 10.03
CA ASN A 747 -34.26 -15.93 10.20
C ASN A 747 -33.21 -15.66 11.30
N ASN A 748 -33.05 -16.55 12.29
CA ASN A 748 -32.05 -16.37 13.34
C ASN A 748 -30.63 -16.64 12.79
N GLU A 749 -30.50 -17.73 12.04
CA GLU A 749 -29.22 -18.00 11.33
C GLU A 749 -28.89 -16.88 10.31
N GLU A 750 -29.92 -16.33 9.64
CA GLU A 750 -29.68 -15.21 8.71
C GLU A 750 -29.24 -13.94 9.45
N THR A 751 -29.83 -13.65 10.59
CA THR A 751 -29.42 -12.50 11.43
C THR A 751 -27.96 -12.68 11.91
N GLU A 752 -27.62 -13.86 12.43
CA GLU A 752 -26.26 -14.19 12.86
C GLU A 752 -25.26 -14.11 11.70
N PHE A 753 -25.65 -14.60 10.53
CA PHE A 753 -24.84 -14.56 9.32
C PHE A 753 -24.43 -13.12 8.96
N TRP A 754 -25.41 -12.20 8.92
CA TRP A 754 -25.12 -10.80 8.60
C TRP A 754 -24.32 -10.10 9.70
N HIS A 755 -24.59 -10.39 10.98
CA HIS A 755 -23.82 -9.85 12.10
C HIS A 755 -22.34 -10.24 12.02
N LYS A 756 -22.04 -11.52 11.79
CA LYS A 756 -20.66 -11.99 11.64
C LYS A 756 -19.93 -11.40 10.43
N ILE A 757 -20.64 -11.16 9.33
CA ILE A 757 -20.07 -10.46 8.18
C ILE A 757 -19.73 -9.00 8.55
N ASP A 758 -20.63 -8.31 9.25
CA ASP A 758 -20.42 -6.93 9.70
C ASP A 758 -19.23 -6.82 10.68
N GLU A 759 -19.02 -7.81 11.55
CA GLU A 759 -17.84 -7.90 12.41
C GLU A 759 -16.55 -8.00 11.60
N VAL A 760 -16.47 -8.92 10.63
CA VAL A 760 -15.26 -9.09 9.77
C VAL A 760 -15.00 -7.83 8.95
N VAL A 761 -16.05 -7.22 8.38
CA VAL A 761 -15.93 -5.99 7.61
C VAL A 761 -15.48 -4.82 8.48
N GLY A 762 -15.91 -4.74 9.73
CA GLY A 762 -15.56 -3.69 10.69
C GLY A 762 -14.16 -3.85 11.27
N LEU A 763 -13.78 -5.09 11.63
CA LEU A 763 -12.47 -5.44 12.22
C LEU A 763 -11.49 -5.93 11.14
N GLN A 764 -11.20 -5.11 10.16
CA GLN A 764 -10.57 -5.45 8.88
C GLN A 764 -9.27 -6.27 8.97
N ASN A 765 -8.48 -6.11 10.04
CA ASN A 765 -7.20 -6.77 10.24
C ASN A 765 -7.23 -7.82 11.37
N ASP A 766 -8.40 -8.11 11.94
CA ASP A 766 -8.52 -9.12 12.99
C ASP A 766 -8.60 -10.53 12.40
N TYR A 767 -7.43 -11.19 12.37
CA TYR A 767 -7.29 -12.54 11.87
C TYR A 767 -8.11 -13.56 12.67
N GLN A 768 -8.22 -13.39 13.98
CA GLN A 768 -8.96 -14.32 14.83
C GLN A 768 -10.46 -14.29 14.53
N THR A 769 -11.05 -13.10 14.46
CA THR A 769 -12.49 -12.93 14.09
C THR A 769 -12.75 -13.52 12.70
N LEU A 770 -11.86 -13.24 11.74
CA LEU A 770 -11.97 -13.79 10.38
C LEU A 770 -11.94 -15.32 10.37
N GLN A 771 -10.99 -15.95 11.07
CA GLN A 771 -10.84 -17.42 11.12
C GLN A 771 -12.04 -18.10 11.82
N LEU A 772 -12.50 -17.54 12.94
CA LEU A 772 -13.67 -18.06 13.65
C LEU A 772 -14.94 -17.97 12.78
N THR A 773 -15.16 -16.85 12.10
CA THR A 773 -16.29 -16.65 11.20
C THR A 773 -16.20 -17.58 10.00
N ARG A 774 -15.02 -17.72 9.40
CA ARG A 774 -14.79 -18.62 8.26
C ARG A 774 -15.06 -20.08 8.64
N ARG A 775 -14.59 -20.54 9.79
CA ARG A 775 -14.86 -21.89 10.30
C ARG A 775 -16.38 -22.13 10.49
N TRP A 776 -17.08 -21.17 11.04
CA TRP A 776 -18.53 -21.23 11.21
C TRP A 776 -19.26 -21.34 9.86
N LEU A 777 -18.87 -20.51 8.87
CA LEU A 777 -19.40 -20.55 7.50
C LEU A 777 -19.15 -21.90 6.81
N LEU A 778 -17.96 -22.47 6.96
CA LEU A 778 -17.62 -23.80 6.44
C LEU A 778 -18.54 -24.87 7.01
N GLY A 779 -18.88 -24.80 8.30
CA GLY A 779 -19.85 -25.68 8.92
C GLY A 779 -21.23 -25.57 8.31
N ILE A 780 -21.71 -24.34 8.03
CA ILE A 780 -22.99 -24.10 7.36
C ILE A 780 -22.97 -24.58 5.91
N ALA A 781 -21.99 -24.17 5.14
CA ALA A 781 -21.88 -24.47 3.71
C ALA A 781 -21.76 -25.98 3.44
N SER A 782 -21.30 -26.77 4.42
CA SER A 782 -21.09 -28.21 4.34
C SER A 782 -22.30 -29.03 4.81
N ARG A 783 -23.40 -28.41 5.21
CA ARG A 783 -24.68 -29.11 5.46
C ARG A 783 -25.28 -29.53 4.13
#